data_a2f9da92d241da07c013ef6b95506083
#
_entry.id   a2f9da92d241da07c013ef6b95506083
#
_cell.length_a   1.000
_cell.length_b   1.000
_cell.length_c   1.000
_cell.angle_alpha   90.00
_cell.angle_beta   90.00
_cell.angle_gamma   90.00
#
_symmetry.space_group_name_H-M   'P 1'
#
loop_
_entity.id
_entity.type
_entity.pdbx_description
1 polymer ?
#
loop_
_entity_poly.entity_id
_entity_poly.type
_entity_poly.pdbx_seq_one_letter_code
_entity_poly.pdbx_strand_id
1 'polypeptide(L)'
;MNKSLSSFIDDSEIPVLLDFLSQLLTTDNKIILRNDILLALQQYVADHDGLPSLSTSRRFLSKVQEILNLRERLIIVYRHRQATCRIYSLNGHQHEIIELSTREFLDIKERLIKPDLPYNQRTMEINLASFYDYGPNLKDPETIGNGIRHLNRYMSASLARQPERWNHVLYEFLKLHHLHGVQLLLDGGRIRNTGELESALEDAVDFLERCDCPEDMAYLRSKLKGLGFLDGWGDTGERILETIHLLQDILEQPNEATLEEFLARIPMVSKIALISPHGWFGQENVLGRPDTGGQVVYVLDQARALETYLEEDIRRSGLPISPRIIIVTRLIPEHEGTTSNQRLEKVHGTKNVFILRVPFVDQRGEVVPLWISRFKVWPYLDQFAVDVEDEIGKEFDGLPDLIVGNYSDGNLVATQLSKSMGVIQCNIAHALEKSKYLFSDLYWQDFEKEYNFSVQFMADLMSMNQANFIVTSTKQEITGTDSSIGQYESYQFFTMPGLMQVVRGIDLFHPRFNVIPPGVNNAVFFPYKEKRKRKKKKFAELKTMIFETEDQDCFGHLDDQNKTPIFSIARLDRIKNLTGFVEAYGRNQELRKRANLVFVASKLDPESSRDHEEAAEIRKMHELIEKYELAGNIRWIGKVLSSEETGEIYRMMADRGGIFVQPALFEAFGLTILEAMHSGLPVFATQFGGPLEIIENGKSGFLINPTDPDYMTAKICDFFDKAAGNNKYWLEISKKGMERARTHFTWDLHCQRLTRLTKVYGFWKYSISQKAKSRLGEYCHLLYNLYFKNRAKEIR
;
A
#
# COMPACT_ATOMS: atom_id res chain seq x y z
N MET A 1 -32.09 -14.93 -11.86
CA MET A 1 -32.72 -14.57 -13.17
C MET A 1 -31.95 -15.28 -14.26
N ASN A 2 -32.63 -16.01 -15.13
CA ASN A 2 -31.96 -16.64 -16.28
C ASN A 2 -31.60 -15.55 -17.29
N LYS A 3 -30.37 -15.56 -17.73
CA LYS A 3 -29.84 -14.69 -18.80
C LYS A 3 -29.32 -15.57 -19.94
N SER A 4 -29.25 -15.02 -21.15
CA SER A 4 -28.61 -15.70 -22.29
C SER A 4 -27.17 -15.20 -22.40
N LEU A 5 -26.24 -16.05 -22.88
CA LEU A 5 -24.89 -15.66 -23.29
C LEU A 5 -24.89 -14.53 -24.33
N SER A 6 -25.94 -14.46 -25.16
CA SER A 6 -26.15 -13.37 -26.13
C SER A 6 -26.22 -11.98 -25.50
N SER A 7 -26.42 -11.87 -24.18
CA SER A 7 -26.37 -10.58 -23.50
C SER A 7 -24.94 -10.05 -23.25
N PHE A 8 -23.91 -10.89 -23.50
CA PHE A 8 -22.50 -10.58 -23.27
C PHE A 8 -21.64 -10.72 -24.52
N ILE A 9 -22.06 -11.56 -25.48
CA ILE A 9 -21.25 -12.06 -26.60
C ILE A 9 -22.13 -12.10 -27.84
N ASP A 10 -21.53 -11.79 -28.98
CA ASP A 10 -22.21 -11.87 -30.27
C ASP A 10 -22.60 -13.32 -30.58
N ASP A 11 -23.81 -13.52 -31.09
CA ASP A 11 -24.36 -14.86 -31.33
C ASP A 11 -23.48 -15.72 -32.24
N SER A 12 -22.75 -15.09 -33.16
CA SER A 12 -21.80 -15.77 -34.06
C SER A 12 -20.56 -16.34 -33.35
N GLU A 13 -20.17 -15.78 -32.22
CA GLU A 13 -19.02 -16.23 -31.41
C GLU A 13 -19.40 -17.28 -30.35
N ILE A 14 -20.70 -17.42 -30.00
CA ILE A 14 -21.16 -18.31 -28.93
C ILE A 14 -20.78 -19.78 -29.16
N PRO A 15 -20.93 -20.36 -30.36
CA PRO A 15 -20.55 -21.77 -30.56
C PRO A 15 -19.07 -22.04 -30.30
N VAL A 16 -18.20 -21.14 -30.73
CA VAL A 16 -16.74 -21.25 -30.53
C VAL A 16 -16.40 -21.08 -29.05
N LEU A 17 -17.03 -20.13 -28.37
CA LEU A 17 -16.83 -19.97 -26.92
C LEU A 17 -17.27 -21.21 -26.14
N LEU A 18 -18.42 -21.79 -26.48
CA LEU A 18 -18.91 -23.01 -25.80
C LEU A 18 -18.00 -24.20 -26.06
N ASP A 19 -17.45 -24.35 -27.24
CA ASP A 19 -16.44 -25.37 -27.56
C ASP A 19 -15.18 -25.17 -26.69
N PHE A 20 -14.64 -23.96 -26.63
CA PHE A 20 -13.52 -23.62 -25.76
C PHE A 20 -13.83 -23.93 -24.27
N LEU A 21 -15.00 -23.52 -23.77
CA LEU A 21 -15.39 -23.77 -22.38
C LEU A 21 -15.61 -25.28 -22.12
N SER A 22 -16.06 -26.03 -23.14
CA SER A 22 -16.19 -27.50 -23.05
C SER A 22 -14.85 -28.18 -22.91
N GLN A 23 -13.79 -27.68 -23.57
CA GLN A 23 -12.43 -28.17 -23.37
C GLN A 23 -11.94 -27.91 -21.93
N LEU A 24 -12.28 -26.78 -21.31
CA LEU A 24 -11.95 -26.53 -19.91
C LEU A 24 -12.62 -27.54 -18.96
N LEU A 25 -13.81 -28.06 -19.28
CA LEU A 25 -14.49 -29.10 -18.50
C LEU A 25 -13.71 -30.43 -18.48
N THR A 26 -12.91 -30.70 -19.51
CA THR A 26 -12.10 -31.94 -19.61
C THR A 26 -10.82 -31.88 -18.82
N THR A 27 -10.42 -30.72 -18.33
CA THR A 27 -9.19 -30.57 -17.52
C THR A 27 -9.41 -31.08 -16.09
N ASP A 28 -8.34 -31.58 -15.48
CA ASP A 28 -8.38 -32.03 -14.06
C ASP A 28 -8.36 -30.85 -13.06
N ASN A 29 -8.16 -29.63 -13.54
CA ASN A 29 -8.14 -28.45 -12.69
C ASN A 29 -9.52 -28.11 -12.17
N LYS A 30 -9.70 -28.22 -10.86
CA LYS A 30 -10.97 -27.87 -10.17
C LYS A 30 -11.26 -26.37 -10.17
N ILE A 31 -10.20 -25.57 -10.09
CA ILE A 31 -10.25 -24.11 -10.06
C ILE A 31 -9.32 -23.61 -11.16
N ILE A 32 -9.85 -22.80 -12.07
CA ILE A 32 -9.11 -22.22 -13.19
C ILE A 32 -9.11 -20.71 -12.98
N LEU A 33 -7.94 -20.14 -12.79
CA LEU A 33 -7.78 -18.72 -12.53
C LEU A 33 -7.70 -17.90 -13.83
N ARG A 34 -7.92 -16.61 -13.73
CA ARG A 34 -7.97 -15.69 -14.87
C ARG A 34 -6.81 -15.84 -15.84
N ASN A 35 -5.58 -15.95 -15.33
CA ASN A 35 -4.39 -16.07 -16.20
C ASN A 35 -4.39 -17.38 -16.97
N ASP A 36 -4.79 -18.48 -16.35
CA ASP A 36 -4.87 -19.79 -16.98
C ASP A 36 -5.95 -19.81 -18.07
N ILE A 37 -7.08 -19.14 -17.82
CA ILE A 37 -8.17 -18.99 -18.80
C ILE A 37 -7.65 -18.25 -20.05
N LEU A 38 -6.90 -17.16 -19.85
CA LEU A 38 -6.37 -16.36 -20.96
C LEU A 38 -5.27 -17.10 -21.74
N LEU A 39 -4.41 -17.84 -21.05
CA LEU A 39 -3.39 -18.70 -21.67
C LEU A 39 -4.03 -19.84 -22.46
N ALA A 40 -5.03 -20.53 -21.86
CA ALA A 40 -5.78 -21.57 -22.54
C ALA A 40 -6.49 -21.05 -23.80
N LEU A 41 -7.07 -19.84 -23.76
CA LEU A 41 -7.68 -19.21 -24.92
C LEU A 41 -6.65 -18.89 -26.01
N GLN A 42 -5.45 -18.42 -25.65
CA GLN A 42 -4.39 -18.18 -26.63
C GLN A 42 -3.98 -19.48 -27.33
N GLN A 43 -3.80 -20.55 -26.57
CA GLN A 43 -3.48 -21.86 -27.12
C GLN A 43 -4.60 -22.37 -28.02
N TYR A 44 -5.86 -22.29 -27.56
CA TYR A 44 -7.02 -22.70 -28.34
C TYR A 44 -7.10 -22.00 -29.70
N VAL A 45 -6.83 -20.67 -29.71
CA VAL A 45 -6.83 -19.89 -30.97
C VAL A 45 -5.67 -20.28 -31.89
N ALA A 46 -4.50 -20.63 -31.31
CA ALA A 46 -3.34 -21.07 -32.08
C ALA A 46 -3.54 -22.47 -32.69
N ASP A 47 -4.29 -23.35 -32.02
CA ASP A 47 -4.53 -24.72 -32.49
C ASP A 47 -5.68 -24.82 -33.50
N HIS A 48 -6.48 -23.74 -33.72
CA HIS A 48 -7.63 -23.72 -34.63
C HIS A 48 -7.50 -22.60 -35.68
N ASP A 49 -7.00 -22.97 -36.86
CA ASP A 49 -6.89 -22.06 -38.00
C ASP A 49 -8.29 -21.65 -38.54
N GLY A 50 -8.44 -20.38 -38.93
CA GLY A 50 -9.66 -19.88 -39.58
C GLY A 50 -10.83 -19.53 -38.63
N LEU A 51 -10.61 -19.40 -37.34
CA LEU A 51 -11.62 -18.93 -36.41
C LEU A 51 -12.10 -17.51 -36.74
N PRO A 52 -13.41 -17.21 -36.54
CA PRO A 52 -13.92 -15.85 -36.65
C PRO A 52 -13.25 -14.93 -35.62
N SER A 53 -13.37 -13.62 -35.78
CA SER A 53 -12.93 -12.67 -34.76
C SER A 53 -13.62 -12.96 -33.43
N LEU A 54 -12.86 -13.29 -32.43
CA LEU A 54 -13.37 -13.57 -31.06
C LEU A 54 -13.32 -12.32 -30.16
N SER A 55 -13.66 -11.17 -30.70
CA SER A 55 -13.52 -9.88 -30.00
C SER A 55 -14.39 -9.78 -28.76
N THR A 56 -15.65 -10.21 -28.83
CA THR A 56 -16.58 -10.15 -27.72
C THR A 56 -16.34 -11.27 -26.69
N SER A 57 -15.96 -12.47 -27.18
CA SER A 57 -15.53 -13.59 -26.32
C SER A 57 -14.26 -13.26 -25.54
N ARG A 58 -13.25 -12.68 -26.19
CA ARG A 58 -12.03 -12.20 -25.51
C ARG A 58 -12.33 -11.15 -24.46
N ARG A 59 -13.20 -10.19 -24.77
CA ARG A 59 -13.66 -9.16 -23.83
C ARG A 59 -14.41 -9.77 -22.66
N PHE A 60 -15.24 -10.76 -22.86
CA PHE A 60 -15.95 -11.49 -21.80
C PHE A 60 -14.94 -12.23 -20.92
N LEU A 61 -14.11 -13.08 -21.50
CA LEU A 61 -13.14 -13.90 -20.78
C LEU A 61 -12.10 -13.06 -20.04
N SER A 62 -11.72 -11.89 -20.57
CA SER A 62 -10.80 -10.97 -19.86
C SER A 62 -11.36 -10.47 -18.54
N LYS A 63 -12.68 -10.48 -18.36
CA LYS A 63 -13.37 -10.09 -17.13
C LYS A 63 -13.71 -11.26 -16.20
N VAL A 64 -13.47 -12.50 -16.63
CA VAL A 64 -13.62 -13.68 -15.76
C VAL A 64 -12.43 -13.74 -14.81
N GLN A 65 -12.70 -13.85 -13.52
CA GLN A 65 -11.68 -13.91 -12.47
C GLN A 65 -11.33 -15.33 -12.07
N GLU A 66 -12.33 -16.19 -12.06
CA GLU A 66 -12.21 -17.57 -11.62
C GLU A 66 -13.31 -18.42 -12.27
N ILE A 67 -13.00 -19.64 -12.63
CA ILE A 67 -13.95 -20.68 -13.04
C ILE A 67 -13.82 -21.88 -12.11
N LEU A 68 -14.93 -22.35 -11.52
CA LEU A 68 -14.98 -23.64 -10.87
C LEU A 68 -15.46 -24.69 -11.88
N ASN A 69 -14.66 -25.75 -12.05
CA ASN A 69 -14.95 -26.87 -12.94
C ASN A 69 -15.60 -27.99 -12.15
N LEU A 70 -16.90 -28.20 -12.38
CA LEU A 70 -17.70 -29.28 -11.75
C LEU A 70 -17.92 -30.47 -12.69
N ARG A 71 -17.16 -30.57 -13.79
CA ARG A 71 -17.25 -31.58 -14.87
C ARG A 71 -18.55 -31.52 -15.70
N GLU A 72 -19.70 -31.23 -15.11
CA GLU A 72 -21.00 -31.11 -15.80
C GLU A 72 -21.37 -29.66 -16.07
N ARG A 73 -20.83 -28.74 -15.26
CA ARG A 73 -21.09 -27.30 -15.36
C ARG A 73 -19.92 -26.48 -14.86
N LEU A 74 -19.84 -25.25 -15.36
CA LEU A 74 -18.89 -24.25 -14.94
C LEU A 74 -19.57 -23.20 -14.05
N ILE A 75 -18.89 -22.80 -12.97
CA ILE A 75 -19.31 -21.63 -12.19
C ILE A 75 -18.30 -20.51 -12.48
N ILE A 76 -18.78 -19.39 -12.99
CA ILE A 76 -17.97 -18.30 -13.52
C ILE A 76 -18.11 -17.09 -12.60
N VAL A 77 -17.00 -16.60 -12.02
CA VAL A 77 -16.95 -15.32 -11.33
C VAL A 77 -16.61 -14.24 -12.34
N TYR A 78 -17.60 -13.42 -12.68
CA TYR A 78 -17.51 -12.40 -13.72
C TYR A 78 -17.46 -10.99 -13.10
N ARG A 79 -16.44 -10.21 -13.48
CA ARG A 79 -16.29 -8.82 -13.07
C ARG A 79 -17.17 -7.90 -13.90
N HIS A 80 -18.33 -7.56 -13.38
CA HIS A 80 -19.29 -6.71 -14.08
C HIS A 80 -18.76 -5.28 -14.27
N ARG A 81 -18.23 -4.71 -13.18
CA ARG A 81 -17.55 -3.41 -13.10
C ARG A 81 -16.59 -3.40 -11.92
N GLN A 82 -15.76 -2.35 -11.78
CA GLN A 82 -14.91 -2.16 -10.60
C GLN A 82 -15.73 -2.32 -9.31
N ALA A 83 -15.16 -2.98 -8.32
CA ALA A 83 -15.79 -3.30 -7.03
C ALA A 83 -17.06 -4.15 -7.10
N THR A 84 -17.40 -4.77 -8.24
CA THR A 84 -18.63 -5.55 -8.39
C THR A 84 -18.39 -6.80 -9.24
N CYS A 85 -18.45 -7.97 -8.61
CA CYS A 85 -18.49 -9.27 -9.28
C CYS A 85 -19.90 -9.86 -9.26
N ARG A 86 -20.22 -10.64 -10.30
CA ARG A 86 -21.41 -11.48 -10.40
C ARG A 86 -21.00 -12.91 -10.65
N ILE A 87 -21.78 -13.84 -10.18
CA ILE A 87 -21.47 -15.26 -10.24
C ILE A 87 -22.52 -15.94 -11.10
N TYR A 88 -22.08 -16.70 -12.08
CA TYR A 88 -22.94 -17.38 -13.03
C TYR A 88 -22.65 -18.87 -13.08
N SER A 89 -23.71 -19.69 -13.16
CA SER A 89 -23.62 -21.11 -13.47
C SER A 89 -23.95 -21.31 -14.95
N LEU A 90 -23.09 -22.00 -15.68
CA LEU A 90 -23.23 -22.36 -17.09
C LEU A 90 -23.20 -23.89 -17.21
N ASN A 91 -24.23 -24.49 -17.77
CA ASN A 91 -24.23 -25.89 -18.20
C ASN A 91 -23.49 -26.02 -19.54
N GLY A 92 -22.61 -27.03 -19.67
CA GLY A 92 -21.71 -27.17 -20.81
C GLY A 92 -22.38 -27.26 -22.21
N HIS A 93 -23.70 -27.50 -22.27
CA HIS A 93 -24.44 -27.66 -23.52
C HIS A 93 -25.61 -26.67 -23.70
N GLN A 94 -25.79 -25.72 -22.79
CA GLN A 94 -26.90 -24.78 -22.82
C GLN A 94 -26.42 -23.34 -22.89
N HIS A 95 -27.13 -22.51 -23.71
CA HIS A 95 -26.82 -21.05 -23.82
C HIS A 95 -27.33 -20.24 -22.62
N GLU A 96 -28.03 -20.88 -21.69
CA GLU A 96 -28.61 -20.24 -20.50
C GLU A 96 -27.61 -20.19 -19.36
N ILE A 97 -27.49 -19.00 -18.76
CA ILE A 97 -26.72 -18.76 -17.55
C ILE A 97 -27.64 -18.41 -16.38
N ILE A 98 -27.37 -19.01 -15.25
CA ILE A 98 -28.13 -18.80 -14.01
C ILE A 98 -27.25 -17.98 -13.06
N GLU A 99 -27.74 -16.82 -12.60
CA GLU A 99 -27.04 -16.03 -11.60
C GLU A 99 -27.17 -16.68 -10.22
N LEU A 100 -26.02 -16.95 -9.57
CA LEU A 100 -25.93 -17.52 -8.24
C LEU A 100 -25.69 -16.43 -7.20
N SER A 101 -26.15 -16.65 -5.98
CA SER A 101 -25.76 -15.85 -4.83
C SER A 101 -24.31 -16.14 -4.40
N THR A 102 -23.68 -15.18 -3.73
CA THR A 102 -22.34 -15.37 -3.16
C THR A 102 -22.28 -16.57 -2.22
N ARG A 103 -23.34 -16.79 -1.41
CA ARG A 103 -23.42 -17.93 -0.49
C ARG A 103 -23.41 -19.27 -1.24
N GLU A 104 -24.25 -19.42 -2.26
CA GLU A 104 -24.29 -20.65 -3.08
C GLU A 104 -22.93 -20.93 -3.74
N PHE A 105 -22.29 -19.90 -4.24
CA PHE A 105 -20.95 -20.01 -4.81
C PHE A 105 -19.92 -20.52 -3.80
N LEU A 106 -19.88 -19.91 -2.61
CA LEU A 106 -18.94 -20.31 -1.57
C LEU A 106 -19.19 -21.72 -1.07
N ASP A 107 -20.44 -22.15 -0.94
CA ASP A 107 -20.82 -23.52 -0.60
C ASP A 107 -20.34 -24.53 -1.67
N ILE A 108 -20.54 -24.19 -2.96
CA ILE A 108 -20.08 -25.03 -4.07
C ILE A 108 -18.54 -25.13 -4.06
N LYS A 109 -17.86 -23.99 -3.91
CA LYS A 109 -16.39 -23.93 -3.90
C LYS A 109 -15.80 -24.77 -2.77
N GLU A 110 -16.34 -24.65 -1.56
CA GLU A 110 -15.85 -25.40 -0.40
C GLU A 110 -16.00 -26.91 -0.59
N ARG A 111 -17.15 -27.35 -1.11
CA ARG A 111 -17.40 -28.77 -1.41
C ARG A 111 -16.50 -29.30 -2.54
N LEU A 112 -16.23 -28.50 -3.55
CA LEU A 112 -15.35 -28.89 -4.65
C LEU A 112 -13.93 -29.14 -4.16
N ILE A 113 -13.45 -28.34 -3.20
CA ILE A 113 -12.07 -28.42 -2.66
C ILE A 113 -11.96 -29.53 -1.60
N LYS A 114 -12.97 -29.64 -0.71
CA LYS A 114 -13.03 -30.64 0.38
C LYS A 114 -14.32 -31.47 0.31
N PRO A 115 -14.37 -32.46 -0.57
CA PRO A 115 -15.55 -33.32 -0.72
C PRO A 115 -15.95 -34.08 0.56
N ASP A 116 -14.98 -34.36 1.43
CA ASP A 116 -15.14 -35.17 2.65
C ASP A 116 -15.64 -34.38 3.87
N LEU A 117 -15.93 -33.10 3.72
CA LEU A 117 -16.50 -32.30 4.82
C LEU A 117 -17.93 -32.79 5.12
N PRO A 118 -18.23 -33.18 6.37
CA PRO A 118 -19.56 -33.63 6.72
C PRO A 118 -20.62 -32.53 6.49
N TYR A 119 -21.73 -32.91 5.87
CA TYR A 119 -22.84 -32.02 5.48
C TYR A 119 -23.43 -31.20 6.64
N ASN A 120 -23.17 -31.57 7.88
CA ASN A 120 -23.70 -30.96 9.10
C ASN A 120 -22.77 -29.97 9.82
N GLN A 121 -21.57 -29.71 9.34
CA GLN A 121 -20.79 -28.62 9.91
C GLN A 121 -21.30 -27.29 9.35
N ARG A 122 -22.17 -26.62 10.13
CA ARG A 122 -22.62 -25.27 9.85
C ARG A 122 -21.41 -24.35 9.94
N THR A 123 -20.90 -23.94 8.80
CA THR A 123 -19.94 -22.85 8.70
C THR A 123 -20.60 -21.56 9.17
N MET A 124 -19.93 -20.81 10.02
CA MET A 124 -20.42 -19.50 10.43
C MET A 124 -20.30 -18.52 9.28
N GLU A 125 -21.39 -17.80 8.98
CA GLU A 125 -21.41 -16.78 7.96
C GLU A 125 -21.06 -15.41 8.56
N ILE A 126 -20.09 -14.72 7.95
CA ILE A 126 -19.75 -13.34 8.23
C ILE A 126 -20.32 -12.45 7.12
N ASN A 127 -21.26 -11.58 7.50
CA ASN A 127 -21.85 -10.57 6.62
C ASN A 127 -21.82 -9.21 7.31
N LEU A 128 -20.90 -8.36 6.90
CA LEU A 128 -20.71 -7.03 7.50
C LEU A 128 -21.59 -5.94 6.85
N ALA A 129 -22.39 -6.28 5.83
CA ALA A 129 -23.19 -5.29 5.10
C ALA A 129 -24.12 -4.48 6.01
N SER A 130 -24.78 -5.13 6.98
CA SER A 130 -25.74 -4.49 7.90
C SER A 130 -25.10 -3.41 8.79
N PHE A 131 -23.77 -3.40 8.92
CA PHE A 131 -23.06 -2.39 9.71
C PHE A 131 -22.70 -1.13 8.91
N TYR A 132 -22.83 -1.17 7.58
CA TYR A 132 -22.49 -0.05 6.69
C TYR A 132 -23.68 0.82 6.31
N ASP A 133 -24.91 0.42 6.61
CA ASP A 133 -26.14 1.10 6.19
C ASP A 133 -26.34 2.48 6.87
N TYR A 134 -25.53 2.82 7.88
CA TYR A 134 -25.72 4.01 8.71
C TYR A 134 -24.72 5.14 8.44
N GLY A 135 -23.90 5.03 7.41
CA GLY A 135 -22.85 5.98 7.09
C GLY A 135 -22.92 6.55 5.66
N PRO A 136 -22.09 7.55 5.37
CA PRO A 136 -21.94 8.03 4.00
C PRO A 136 -21.29 6.95 3.14
N ASN A 137 -21.91 6.60 2.00
CA ASN A 137 -21.37 5.67 1.02
C ASN A 137 -21.14 6.36 -0.31
N LEU A 138 -19.97 6.09 -0.91
CA LEU A 138 -19.68 6.47 -2.29
C LEU A 138 -20.64 5.73 -3.23
N LYS A 139 -21.08 6.39 -4.30
CA LYS A 139 -21.97 5.77 -5.30
C LYS A 139 -21.25 5.41 -6.59
N ASP A 140 -20.17 6.15 -6.85
CA ASP A 140 -19.42 6.05 -8.10
C ASP A 140 -18.08 5.34 -7.84
N PRO A 141 -17.77 4.24 -8.57
CA PRO A 141 -16.48 3.56 -8.48
C PRO A 141 -15.26 4.46 -8.76
N GLU A 142 -15.43 5.51 -9.58
CA GLU A 142 -14.36 6.45 -9.88
C GLU A 142 -13.89 7.23 -8.64
N THR A 143 -14.78 7.40 -7.66
CA THR A 143 -14.49 8.14 -6.42
C THR A 143 -13.88 7.27 -5.32
N ILE A 144 -13.80 5.96 -5.50
CA ILE A 144 -13.15 5.04 -4.56
C ILE A 144 -11.66 5.41 -4.43
N GLY A 145 -11.18 5.51 -3.19
CA GLY A 145 -9.81 5.95 -2.90
C GLY A 145 -9.68 7.47 -2.66
N ASN A 146 -10.78 8.21 -2.73
CA ASN A 146 -10.86 9.63 -2.38
C ASN A 146 -11.90 9.88 -1.26
N GLY A 147 -11.78 9.11 -0.19
CA GLY A 147 -12.75 9.10 0.90
C GLY A 147 -12.87 10.44 1.62
N ILE A 148 -11.75 11.14 1.81
CA ILE A 148 -11.71 12.45 2.47
C ILE A 148 -12.62 13.47 1.77
N ARG A 149 -12.59 13.56 0.44
CA ARG A 149 -13.42 14.51 -0.30
C ARG A 149 -14.92 14.23 -0.12
N HIS A 150 -15.30 12.95 -0.15
CA HIS A 150 -16.67 12.55 0.08
C HIS A 150 -17.12 12.86 1.52
N LEU A 151 -16.24 12.59 2.48
CA LEU A 151 -16.50 12.84 3.89
C LEU A 151 -16.68 14.34 4.17
N ASN A 152 -15.82 15.20 3.62
CA ASN A 152 -15.92 16.65 3.75
C ASN A 152 -17.25 17.17 3.18
N ARG A 153 -17.64 16.68 2.00
CA ARG A 153 -18.94 17.03 1.39
C ARG A 153 -20.12 16.61 2.26
N TYR A 154 -20.07 15.42 2.83
CA TYR A 154 -21.11 14.92 3.73
C TYR A 154 -21.19 15.76 5.02
N MET A 155 -20.05 16.07 5.63
CA MET A 155 -19.97 16.90 6.82
C MET A 155 -20.51 18.32 6.56
N SER A 156 -20.05 18.98 5.52
CA SER A 156 -20.52 20.33 5.14
C SER A 156 -22.03 20.37 4.89
N ALA A 157 -22.57 19.38 4.19
CA ALA A 157 -24.01 19.26 3.99
C ALA A 157 -24.79 19.01 5.29
N SER A 158 -24.17 18.33 6.26
CA SER A 158 -24.77 18.09 7.58
C SER A 158 -24.74 19.34 8.45
N LEU A 159 -23.63 20.10 8.41
CA LEU A 159 -23.47 21.42 9.02
C LEU A 159 -24.56 22.37 8.53
N ALA A 160 -24.74 22.50 7.22
CA ALA A 160 -25.73 23.38 6.61
C ALA A 160 -27.20 23.03 6.97
N ARG A 161 -27.50 21.76 7.29
CA ARG A 161 -28.85 21.31 7.66
C ARG A 161 -29.22 21.58 9.12
N GLN A 162 -28.24 21.62 10.03
CA GLN A 162 -28.44 21.76 11.48
C GLN A 162 -27.36 22.69 12.05
N PRO A 163 -27.30 23.96 11.66
CA PRO A 163 -26.20 24.86 11.98
C PRO A 163 -25.97 25.00 13.49
N GLU A 164 -27.01 25.26 14.29
CA GLU A 164 -26.88 25.46 15.74
C GLU A 164 -26.20 24.26 16.45
N ARG A 165 -26.62 23.05 16.09
CA ARG A 165 -26.00 21.82 16.63
C ARG A 165 -24.55 21.72 16.24
N TRP A 166 -24.21 22.01 14.99
CA TRP A 166 -22.87 21.83 14.47
C TRP A 166 -21.93 22.95 14.92
N ASN A 167 -22.41 24.20 15.05
CA ASN A 167 -21.63 25.29 15.66
C ASN A 167 -21.23 24.92 17.09
N HIS A 168 -22.14 24.31 17.85
CA HIS A 168 -21.80 23.78 19.16
C HIS A 168 -20.79 22.65 19.14
N VAL A 169 -20.94 21.68 18.23
CA VAL A 169 -19.96 20.56 18.07
C VAL A 169 -18.58 21.09 17.67
N LEU A 170 -18.51 22.07 16.77
CA LEU A 170 -17.24 22.66 16.35
C LEU A 170 -16.59 23.46 17.50
N TYR A 171 -17.37 24.25 18.23
CA TYR A 171 -16.91 24.97 19.42
C TYR A 171 -16.33 24.02 20.48
N GLU A 172 -17.07 22.96 20.86
CA GLU A 172 -16.58 21.97 21.80
C GLU A 172 -15.32 21.23 21.28
N PHE A 173 -15.26 20.94 19.98
CA PHE A 173 -14.09 20.34 19.35
C PHE A 173 -12.85 21.24 19.48
N LEU A 174 -12.97 22.55 19.28
CA LEU A 174 -11.87 23.51 19.43
C LEU A 174 -11.34 23.58 20.87
N LYS A 175 -12.21 23.38 21.86
CA LYS A 175 -11.83 23.36 23.27
C LYS A 175 -11.04 22.10 23.69
N LEU A 176 -11.15 21.00 22.93
CA LEU A 176 -10.46 19.76 23.26
C LEU A 176 -8.95 19.82 23.05
N HIS A 177 -8.47 20.80 22.28
CA HIS A 177 -7.05 20.86 21.95
C HIS A 177 -6.23 21.46 23.09
N HIS A 178 -5.53 20.59 23.79
CA HIS A 178 -4.64 20.97 24.90
C HIS A 178 -3.39 20.10 24.89
N LEU A 179 -2.29 20.65 25.39
CA LEU A 179 -1.04 19.94 25.60
C LEU A 179 -0.56 20.22 27.03
N HIS A 180 -0.22 19.16 27.77
CA HIS A 180 0.20 19.24 29.20
C HIS A 180 -0.76 20.08 30.06
N GLY A 181 -2.06 19.96 29.81
CA GLY A 181 -3.12 20.70 30.54
C GLY A 181 -3.31 22.16 30.11
N VAL A 182 -2.54 22.66 29.12
CA VAL A 182 -2.71 24.02 28.57
C VAL A 182 -3.51 23.94 27.29
N GLN A 183 -4.62 24.70 27.22
CA GLN A 183 -5.41 24.83 25.99
C GLN A 183 -4.59 25.51 24.88
N LEU A 184 -4.79 25.08 23.63
CA LEU A 184 -4.03 25.56 22.48
C LEU A 184 -4.76 26.60 21.63
N LEU A 185 -6.09 26.56 21.59
CA LEU A 185 -6.91 27.38 20.69
C LEU A 185 -7.80 28.38 21.41
N LEU A 186 -8.65 27.92 22.33
CA LEU A 186 -9.64 28.74 23.00
C LEU A 186 -9.45 28.76 24.52
N ASP A 187 -9.57 29.92 25.14
CA ASP A 187 -9.68 30.06 26.59
C ASP A 187 -11.14 29.82 27.01
N GLY A 188 -11.43 28.62 27.51
CA GLY A 188 -12.77 28.24 27.97
C GLY A 188 -13.32 29.05 29.14
N GLY A 189 -12.49 29.83 29.83
CA GLY A 189 -12.93 30.78 30.85
C GLY A 189 -13.49 32.08 30.27
N ARG A 190 -13.03 32.45 29.08
CA ARG A 190 -13.47 33.68 28.38
C ARG A 190 -14.55 33.40 27.34
N ILE A 191 -14.39 32.37 26.52
CA ILE A 191 -15.35 31.95 25.49
C ILE A 191 -16.05 30.70 26.01
N ARG A 192 -17.29 30.83 26.47
CA ARG A 192 -18.05 29.77 27.17
C ARG A 192 -19.11 29.11 26.29
N ASN A 193 -19.48 29.72 25.18
CA ASN A 193 -20.52 29.25 24.28
C ASN A 193 -20.30 29.76 22.84
N THR A 194 -21.11 29.28 21.91
CA THR A 194 -21.01 29.64 20.48
C THR A 194 -21.26 31.12 20.20
N GLY A 195 -22.20 31.76 20.91
CA GLY A 195 -22.47 33.21 20.73
C GLY A 195 -21.31 34.09 21.23
N GLU A 196 -20.65 33.71 22.34
CA GLU A 196 -19.42 34.39 22.76
C GLU A 196 -18.25 34.14 21.80
N LEU A 197 -18.20 32.98 21.14
CA LEU A 197 -17.23 32.71 20.08
C LEU A 197 -17.45 33.58 18.86
N GLU A 198 -18.68 33.73 18.37
CA GLU A 198 -19.05 34.58 17.24
C GLU A 198 -18.67 36.03 17.49
N SER A 199 -19.01 36.56 18.66
CA SER A 199 -18.64 37.93 19.04
C SER A 199 -17.11 38.10 19.15
N ALA A 200 -16.43 37.16 19.73
CA ALA A 200 -14.96 37.20 19.86
C ALA A 200 -14.25 37.14 18.48
N LEU A 201 -14.83 36.40 17.53
CA LEU A 201 -14.29 36.33 16.15
C LEU A 201 -14.42 37.68 15.44
N GLU A 202 -15.58 38.39 15.57
CA GLU A 202 -15.80 39.70 15.03
C GLU A 202 -14.78 40.71 15.62
N ASP A 203 -14.63 40.72 16.95
CA ASP A 203 -13.67 41.59 17.62
C ASP A 203 -12.23 41.32 17.23
N ALA A 204 -11.87 40.03 17.00
CA ALA A 204 -10.53 39.64 16.58
C ALA A 204 -10.21 40.05 15.15
N VAL A 205 -11.17 39.92 14.21
CA VAL A 205 -11.04 40.41 12.82
C VAL A 205 -10.88 41.91 12.81
N ASP A 206 -11.77 42.63 13.50
CA ASP A 206 -11.74 44.10 13.61
C ASP A 206 -10.40 44.60 14.16
N PHE A 207 -9.83 43.89 15.14
CA PHE A 207 -8.55 44.24 15.72
C PHE A 207 -7.42 43.97 14.71
N LEU A 208 -7.37 42.78 14.08
CA LEU A 208 -6.29 42.37 13.17
C LEU A 208 -6.26 43.22 11.90
N GLU A 209 -7.42 43.59 11.33
CA GLU A 209 -7.51 44.44 10.12
C GLU A 209 -7.08 45.88 10.38
N ARG A 210 -7.29 46.40 11.58
CA ARG A 210 -6.92 47.74 11.96
C ARG A 210 -5.53 47.88 12.58
N CYS A 211 -4.81 46.77 12.75
CA CYS A 211 -3.52 46.76 13.41
C CYS A 211 -2.42 47.34 12.52
N ASP A 212 -1.84 48.47 12.93
CA ASP A 212 -0.74 49.13 12.24
C ASP A 212 0.63 48.40 12.40
N CYS A 213 0.74 47.44 13.27
CA CYS A 213 1.97 46.70 13.61
C CYS A 213 1.79 45.18 13.45
N PRO A 214 1.51 44.67 12.26
CA PRO A 214 1.25 43.20 12.05
C PRO A 214 2.45 42.30 12.33
N GLU A 215 3.65 42.89 12.45
CA GLU A 215 4.91 42.10 12.69
C GLU A 215 5.22 41.91 14.20
N ASP A 216 4.59 42.69 15.11
CA ASP A 216 4.77 42.50 16.55
C ASP A 216 3.88 41.36 17.07
N MET A 217 4.35 40.15 16.91
CA MET A 217 3.64 38.94 17.36
C MET A 217 3.38 38.89 18.87
N ALA A 218 4.23 39.49 19.70
CA ALA A 218 4.03 39.52 21.16
C ALA A 218 2.82 40.38 21.52
N TYR A 219 2.69 41.54 20.88
CA TYR A 219 1.55 42.44 21.03
C TYR A 219 0.26 41.78 20.52
N LEU A 220 0.28 41.24 19.30
CA LEU A 220 -0.88 40.55 18.71
C LEU A 220 -1.38 39.42 19.59
N ARG A 221 -0.50 38.53 20.05
CA ARG A 221 -0.85 37.41 20.95
C ARG A 221 -1.43 37.88 22.27
N SER A 222 -0.86 38.94 22.87
CA SER A 222 -1.39 39.51 24.11
C SER A 222 -2.82 40.02 23.97
N LYS A 223 -3.13 40.69 22.86
CA LYS A 223 -4.49 41.22 22.57
C LYS A 223 -5.47 40.07 22.26
N LEU A 224 -5.08 39.10 21.42
CA LEU A 224 -5.92 37.95 21.07
C LEU A 224 -6.21 37.08 22.30
N LYS A 225 -5.25 36.85 23.20
CA LYS A 225 -5.50 36.22 24.50
C LYS A 225 -6.50 36.99 25.35
N GLY A 226 -6.51 38.33 25.26
CA GLY A 226 -7.54 39.18 25.87
C GLY A 226 -8.94 38.89 25.33
N LEU A 227 -9.10 38.51 24.08
CA LEU A 227 -10.35 38.12 23.44
C LEU A 227 -10.68 36.63 23.58
N GLY A 228 -9.77 35.81 24.14
CA GLY A 228 -10.00 34.39 24.37
C GLY A 228 -9.36 33.45 23.33
N PHE A 229 -8.55 34.00 22.38
CA PHE A 229 -7.79 33.20 21.38
C PHE A 229 -6.37 32.94 21.89
N LEU A 230 -5.97 31.68 21.96
CA LEU A 230 -4.65 31.25 22.42
C LEU A 230 -3.65 31.15 21.23
N ASP A 231 -2.47 30.60 21.46
CA ASP A 231 -1.35 30.71 20.50
C ASP A 231 -1.49 29.87 19.20
N GLY A 232 -2.40 28.89 19.16
CA GLY A 232 -2.49 27.89 18.08
C GLY A 232 -3.13 28.34 16.75
N TRP A 233 -3.36 29.64 16.52
CA TRP A 233 -4.06 30.15 15.33
C TRP A 233 -3.13 30.52 14.19
N GLY A 234 -1.85 30.74 14.43
CA GLY A 234 -0.86 31.07 13.40
C GLY A 234 0.41 31.69 13.95
N ASP A 235 1.47 31.67 13.13
CA ASP A 235 2.78 32.27 13.43
C ASP A 235 2.92 33.70 12.93
N THR A 236 1.99 34.18 12.12
CA THR A 236 1.91 35.57 11.62
C THR A 236 0.52 36.12 11.77
N GLY A 237 0.39 37.47 11.83
CA GLY A 237 -0.90 38.17 11.91
C GLY A 237 -1.81 37.82 10.72
N GLU A 238 -1.26 37.80 9.50
CA GLU A 238 -1.95 37.40 8.28
C GLU A 238 -2.53 35.99 8.38
N ARG A 239 -1.71 35.01 8.82
CA ARG A 239 -2.15 33.63 8.96
C ARG A 239 -3.24 33.47 10.03
N ILE A 240 -3.15 34.20 11.13
CA ILE A 240 -4.16 34.21 12.19
C ILE A 240 -5.49 34.75 11.62
N LEU A 241 -5.44 35.89 10.93
CA LEU A 241 -6.63 36.51 10.30
C LEU A 241 -7.29 35.55 9.29
N GLU A 242 -6.51 34.97 8.38
CA GLU A 242 -7.02 33.95 7.44
C GLU A 242 -7.67 32.75 8.14
N THR A 243 -7.07 32.26 9.25
CA THR A 243 -7.61 31.10 9.98
C THR A 243 -8.91 31.46 10.71
N ILE A 244 -9.02 32.69 11.22
CA ILE A 244 -10.26 33.21 11.85
C ILE A 244 -11.36 33.39 10.78
N HIS A 245 -11.05 33.98 9.61
CA HIS A 245 -12.00 34.09 8.49
C HIS A 245 -12.53 32.73 8.04
N LEU A 246 -11.65 31.70 7.92
CA LEU A 246 -12.10 30.34 7.59
C LEU A 246 -13.12 29.81 8.62
N LEU A 247 -12.93 30.09 9.90
CA LEU A 247 -13.88 29.68 10.93
C LEU A 247 -15.20 30.46 10.81
N GLN A 248 -15.16 31.77 10.58
CA GLN A 248 -16.37 32.58 10.33
C GLN A 248 -17.15 32.05 9.13
N ASP A 249 -16.48 31.82 7.99
CA ASP A 249 -17.09 31.25 6.78
C ASP A 249 -17.78 29.90 7.06
N ILE A 250 -17.18 29.03 7.89
CA ILE A 250 -17.77 27.74 8.26
C ILE A 250 -19.02 27.92 9.14
N LEU A 251 -18.99 28.88 10.07
CA LEU A 251 -20.13 29.15 10.95
C LEU A 251 -21.31 29.78 10.17
N GLU A 252 -21.03 30.60 9.18
CA GLU A 252 -22.05 31.27 8.33
C GLU A 252 -22.52 30.34 7.20
N GLN A 253 -21.58 29.81 6.38
CA GLN A 253 -21.91 29.02 5.20
C GLN A 253 -20.87 27.88 4.98
N PRO A 254 -21.03 26.75 5.64
CA PRO A 254 -20.08 25.66 5.57
C PRO A 254 -20.01 25.05 4.16
N ASN A 255 -18.78 24.90 3.64
CA ASN A 255 -18.49 24.18 2.40
C ASN A 255 -17.33 23.20 2.58
N GLU A 256 -17.17 22.24 1.63
CA GLU A 256 -16.19 21.16 1.74
C GLU A 256 -14.74 21.66 1.79
N ALA A 257 -14.40 22.66 1.00
CA ALA A 257 -13.03 23.18 0.88
C ALA A 257 -12.65 24.02 2.11
N THR A 258 -13.52 24.90 2.56
CA THR A 258 -13.29 25.76 3.73
C THR A 258 -13.13 24.93 5.01
N LEU A 259 -13.97 23.90 5.19
CA LEU A 259 -13.87 23.01 6.35
C LEU A 259 -12.54 22.22 6.34
N GLU A 260 -12.14 21.66 5.20
CA GLU A 260 -10.87 20.93 5.09
C GLU A 260 -9.67 21.84 5.36
N GLU A 261 -9.66 23.06 4.76
CA GLU A 261 -8.57 24.00 4.93
C GLU A 261 -8.46 24.50 6.39
N PHE A 262 -9.58 24.79 7.03
CA PHE A 262 -9.61 25.15 8.45
C PHE A 262 -9.04 24.03 9.33
N LEU A 263 -9.55 22.81 9.19
CA LEU A 263 -9.06 21.66 9.95
C LEU A 263 -7.57 21.38 9.70
N ALA A 264 -7.10 21.62 8.45
CA ALA A 264 -5.67 21.49 8.14
C ALA A 264 -4.78 22.48 8.89
N ARG A 265 -5.30 23.66 9.26
CA ARG A 265 -4.54 24.69 9.99
C ARG A 265 -4.48 24.50 11.49
N ILE A 266 -5.44 23.73 12.07
CA ILE A 266 -5.50 23.50 13.51
C ILE A 266 -4.39 22.55 13.98
N PRO A 267 -3.66 22.86 15.09
CA PRO A 267 -2.60 22.02 15.63
C PRO A 267 -3.19 20.82 16.38
N MET A 268 -3.47 19.74 15.67
CA MET A 268 -4.08 18.52 16.24
C MET A 268 -3.13 17.32 16.31
N VAL A 269 -2.01 17.36 15.62
CA VAL A 269 -1.14 16.20 15.47
C VAL A 269 0.29 16.58 15.81
N SER A 270 0.82 16.01 16.87
CA SER A 270 2.19 16.19 17.34
C SER A 270 2.86 14.87 17.74
N LYS A 271 2.05 13.86 18.11
CA LYS A 271 2.50 12.57 18.64
C LYS A 271 1.97 11.44 17.77
N ILE A 272 2.87 10.69 17.11
CA ILE A 272 2.48 9.60 16.19
C ILE A 272 3.17 8.30 16.58
N ALA A 273 2.40 7.22 16.71
CA ALA A 273 2.90 5.86 16.86
C ALA A 273 2.77 5.08 15.55
N LEU A 274 3.87 4.51 15.05
CA LEU A 274 3.94 3.66 13.86
C LEU A 274 4.19 2.22 14.31
N ILE A 275 3.23 1.32 14.12
CA ILE A 275 3.26 -0.06 14.65
C ILE A 275 3.71 -1.02 13.56
N SER A 276 4.80 -1.76 13.77
CA SER A 276 5.41 -2.72 12.84
C SER A 276 6.09 -3.87 13.60
N PRO A 277 5.34 -4.87 14.11
CA PRO A 277 5.87 -5.86 15.07
C PRO A 277 6.81 -6.91 14.48
N HIS A 278 6.57 -7.40 13.24
CA HIS A 278 7.34 -8.50 12.66
C HIS A 278 8.66 -8.06 12.02
N GLY A 279 9.52 -9.04 11.77
CA GLY A 279 10.81 -8.88 11.08
C GLY A 279 11.93 -8.35 11.97
N TRP A 280 13.08 -8.13 11.33
CA TRP A 280 14.24 -7.48 11.92
C TRP A 280 14.14 -5.98 11.68
N PHE A 281 13.43 -5.26 12.56
CA PHE A 281 13.25 -3.83 12.38
C PHE A 281 14.41 -3.03 12.97
N GLY A 282 15.16 -2.34 12.13
CA GLY A 282 16.30 -1.52 12.51
C GLY A 282 16.84 -0.69 11.37
N GLN A 283 17.92 0.05 11.63
CA GLN A 283 18.50 0.97 10.64
C GLN A 283 19.69 0.37 9.89
N GLU A 284 20.38 -0.60 10.50
CA GLU A 284 21.61 -1.21 9.96
C GLU A 284 21.54 -2.74 10.07
N ASN A 285 22.15 -3.42 9.11
CA ASN A 285 22.30 -4.87 9.06
C ASN A 285 21.00 -5.68 9.10
N VAL A 286 19.86 -5.10 8.70
CA VAL A 286 18.54 -5.74 8.72
C VAL A 286 18.01 -6.07 7.33
N LEU A 287 18.33 -5.29 6.30
CA LEU A 287 17.85 -5.53 4.94
C LEU A 287 18.40 -6.86 4.39
N GLY A 288 17.54 -7.60 3.69
CA GLY A 288 17.86 -8.93 3.18
C GLY A 288 17.70 -10.06 4.19
N ARG A 289 17.42 -9.77 5.46
CA ARG A 289 17.05 -10.79 6.45
C ARG A 289 15.60 -11.26 6.24
N PRO A 290 15.23 -12.45 6.73
CA PRO A 290 13.87 -12.95 6.62
C PRO A 290 12.83 -11.94 7.15
N ASP A 291 11.70 -11.86 6.46
CA ASP A 291 10.59 -10.93 6.76
C ASP A 291 10.98 -9.45 6.88
N THR A 292 12.11 -9.06 6.27
CA THR A 292 12.64 -7.70 6.36
C THR A 292 12.92 -7.17 4.95
N GLY A 293 12.18 -6.16 4.54
CA GLY A 293 12.25 -5.64 3.17
C GLY A 293 11.82 -4.19 3.06
N GLY A 294 11.17 -3.85 1.96
CA GLY A 294 10.72 -2.48 1.63
C GLY A 294 9.86 -1.82 2.69
N GLN A 295 9.12 -2.59 3.51
CA GLN A 295 8.32 -2.06 4.61
C GLN A 295 9.17 -1.32 5.65
N VAL A 296 10.34 -1.85 6.04
CA VAL A 296 11.23 -1.21 7.03
C VAL A 296 11.73 0.13 6.49
N VAL A 297 12.16 0.15 5.22
CA VAL A 297 12.60 1.38 4.54
C VAL A 297 11.45 2.39 4.49
N TYR A 298 10.27 1.94 4.09
CA TYR A 298 9.07 2.78 4.01
C TYR A 298 8.76 3.44 5.37
N VAL A 299 8.68 2.67 6.46
CA VAL A 299 8.33 3.17 7.79
C VAL A 299 9.38 4.13 8.33
N LEU A 300 10.67 3.84 8.12
CA LEU A 300 11.76 4.73 8.54
C LEU A 300 11.75 6.05 7.76
N ASP A 301 11.56 6.01 6.45
CA ASP A 301 11.52 7.22 5.63
C ASP A 301 10.25 8.04 5.89
N GLN A 302 9.10 7.36 6.10
CA GLN A 302 7.86 8.01 6.53
C GLN A 302 8.04 8.74 7.87
N ALA A 303 8.69 8.10 8.85
CA ALA A 303 8.92 8.69 10.16
C ALA A 303 9.82 9.93 10.11
N ARG A 304 10.91 9.89 9.31
CA ARG A 304 11.80 11.04 9.08
C ARG A 304 11.06 12.21 8.42
N ALA A 305 10.28 11.90 7.41
CA ALA A 305 9.51 12.89 6.67
C ALA A 305 8.39 13.51 7.52
N LEU A 306 7.71 12.69 8.34
CA LEU A 306 6.69 13.17 9.28
C LEU A 306 7.28 14.13 10.31
N GLU A 307 8.45 13.87 10.87
CA GLU A 307 9.10 14.81 11.78
C GLU A 307 9.33 16.17 11.10
N THR A 308 9.94 16.17 9.92
CA THR A 308 10.23 17.38 9.16
C THR A 308 8.97 18.18 8.82
N TYR A 309 7.93 17.47 8.35
CA TYR A 309 6.66 18.09 8.00
C TYR A 309 5.94 18.65 9.24
N LEU A 310 5.86 17.88 10.33
CA LEU A 310 5.18 18.30 11.56
C LEU A 310 5.93 19.43 12.28
N GLU A 311 7.26 19.48 12.27
CA GLU A 311 8.01 20.62 12.79
C GLU A 311 7.56 21.93 12.12
N GLU A 312 7.39 21.90 10.79
CA GLU A 312 6.94 23.08 10.04
C GLU A 312 5.45 23.35 10.24
N ASP A 313 4.58 22.35 10.25
CA ASP A 313 3.12 22.51 10.47
C ASP A 313 2.82 23.12 11.85
N ILE A 314 3.47 22.61 12.91
CA ILE A 314 3.36 23.11 14.28
C ILE A 314 3.93 24.51 14.39
N ARG A 315 5.11 24.77 13.81
CA ARG A 315 5.70 26.12 13.81
C ARG A 315 4.76 27.14 13.17
N ARG A 316 4.16 26.78 12.02
CA ARG A 316 3.17 27.65 11.33
C ARG A 316 1.90 27.86 12.14
N SER A 317 1.54 26.96 13.04
CA SER A 317 0.42 27.19 13.95
C SER A 317 0.75 28.12 15.09
N GLY A 318 2.01 28.57 15.22
CA GLY A 318 2.48 29.50 16.24
C GLY A 318 2.83 28.87 17.58
N LEU A 319 2.92 27.55 17.65
CA LEU A 319 3.18 26.83 18.90
C LEU A 319 4.66 26.45 19.05
N PRO A 320 5.29 26.59 20.22
CA PRO A 320 6.64 26.16 20.51
C PRO A 320 6.67 24.67 20.93
N ILE A 321 6.09 23.79 20.12
CA ILE A 321 5.98 22.36 20.40
C ILE A 321 6.83 21.60 19.40
N SER A 322 7.54 20.56 19.83
CA SER A 322 8.26 19.65 18.96
C SER A 322 7.45 18.35 18.74
N PRO A 323 7.32 17.86 17.52
CA PRO A 323 6.67 16.58 17.29
C PRO A 323 7.48 15.43 17.90
N ARG A 324 6.80 14.34 18.27
CA ARG A 324 7.42 13.10 18.72
C ARG A 324 6.83 11.92 17.95
N ILE A 325 7.68 11.12 17.34
CA ILE A 325 7.29 9.95 16.54
C ILE A 325 7.95 8.72 17.11
N ILE A 326 7.18 7.68 17.38
CA ILE A 326 7.66 6.41 17.92
C ILE A 326 7.30 5.29 16.96
N ILE A 327 8.31 4.60 16.47
CA ILE A 327 8.15 3.36 15.72
C ILE A 327 8.19 2.22 16.72
N VAL A 328 7.10 1.46 16.83
CA VAL A 328 6.99 0.35 17.76
C VAL A 328 7.22 -0.96 17.01
N THR A 329 8.14 -1.76 17.50
CA THR A 329 8.48 -3.07 16.95
C THR A 329 8.84 -4.06 18.04
N ARG A 330 9.10 -5.29 17.65
CA ARG A 330 9.49 -6.35 18.57
C ARG A 330 10.93 -6.19 19.05
N LEU A 331 11.17 -6.43 20.35
CA LEU A 331 12.49 -6.66 20.92
C LEU A 331 12.94 -8.11 20.63
N ILE A 332 14.15 -8.28 20.12
CA ILE A 332 14.74 -9.60 19.86
C ILE A 332 16.08 -9.69 20.65
N PRO A 333 16.09 -10.37 21.80
CA PRO A 333 17.30 -10.48 22.62
C PRO A 333 18.50 -11.06 21.89
N GLU A 334 18.30 -12.12 21.11
CA GLU A 334 19.34 -12.72 20.25
C GLU A 334 19.40 -11.99 18.92
N HIS A 335 20.05 -10.84 18.92
CA HIS A 335 19.99 -9.82 17.88
C HIS A 335 20.85 -10.06 16.63
N GLU A 336 21.66 -11.11 16.60
CA GLU A 336 22.49 -11.52 15.45
C GLU A 336 23.27 -10.37 14.77
N GLY A 337 23.83 -9.44 15.55
CA GLY A 337 24.60 -8.30 15.03
C GLY A 337 23.75 -7.11 14.55
N THR A 338 22.44 -7.09 14.85
CA THR A 338 21.55 -5.93 14.67
C THR A 338 21.39 -5.14 15.97
N THR A 339 20.64 -4.04 15.95
CA THR A 339 20.25 -3.27 17.14
C THR A 339 18.94 -3.75 17.78
N SER A 340 18.39 -4.90 17.35
CA SER A 340 17.05 -5.37 17.73
C SER A 340 16.88 -5.73 19.23
N ASN A 341 17.98 -5.78 19.99
CA ASN A 341 17.99 -5.97 21.46
C ASN A 341 17.96 -4.65 22.24
N GLN A 342 18.08 -3.50 21.60
CA GLN A 342 18.02 -2.19 22.27
C GLN A 342 16.54 -1.79 22.44
N ARG A 343 16.13 -1.50 23.69
CA ARG A 343 14.74 -1.09 23.98
C ARG A 343 14.35 0.19 23.21
N LEU A 344 15.20 1.20 23.24
CA LEU A 344 14.96 2.49 22.62
C LEU A 344 16.16 2.89 21.78
N GLU A 345 15.95 3.16 20.48
CA GLU A 345 16.96 3.56 19.52
C GLU A 345 16.52 4.82 18.80
N LYS A 346 17.38 5.84 18.78
CA LYS A 346 17.11 7.08 18.03
C LYS A 346 17.28 6.83 16.53
N VAL A 347 16.34 7.31 15.72
CA VAL A 347 16.45 7.22 14.26
C VAL A 347 17.48 8.22 13.74
N HIS A 348 18.39 7.75 12.89
CA HIS A 348 19.46 8.55 12.33
C HIS A 348 18.91 9.71 11.49
N GLY A 349 19.51 10.89 11.69
CA GLY A 349 19.12 12.11 10.97
C GLY A 349 17.87 12.81 11.50
N THR A 350 17.34 12.39 12.66
CA THR A 350 16.16 12.97 13.30
C THR A 350 16.47 13.55 14.68
N LYS A 351 15.55 14.36 15.21
CA LYS A 351 15.63 14.95 16.56
C LYS A 351 14.80 14.14 17.56
N ASN A 352 13.53 13.84 17.20
CA ASN A 352 12.52 13.30 18.10
C ASN A 352 11.82 12.04 17.54
N VAL A 353 12.52 11.27 16.70
CA VAL A 353 12.03 9.99 16.19
C VAL A 353 12.80 8.84 16.84
N PHE A 354 12.08 7.86 17.37
CA PHE A 354 12.67 6.73 18.09
C PHE A 354 12.05 5.41 17.64
N ILE A 355 12.85 4.34 17.66
CA ILE A 355 12.39 2.95 17.57
C ILE A 355 12.27 2.43 19.01
N LEU A 356 11.05 2.13 19.41
CA LEU A 356 10.73 1.51 20.70
C LEU A 356 10.51 0.02 20.45
N ARG A 357 11.27 -0.83 21.17
CA ARG A 357 11.15 -2.28 21.06
C ARG A 357 10.56 -2.86 22.33
N VAL A 358 9.49 -3.66 22.14
CA VAL A 358 8.75 -4.33 23.21
C VAL A 358 8.90 -5.84 22.99
N PRO A 359 9.20 -6.64 24.03
CA PRO A 359 9.40 -8.08 23.85
C PRO A 359 8.09 -8.80 23.52
N PHE A 360 8.19 -9.91 22.77
CA PHE A 360 7.13 -10.92 22.77
C PHE A 360 7.29 -11.80 23.99
N VAL A 361 6.18 -12.05 24.67
CA VAL A 361 6.12 -12.87 25.87
C VAL A 361 5.24 -14.10 25.58
N ASP A 362 5.71 -15.27 25.95
CA ASP A 362 4.97 -16.52 25.76
C ASP A 362 3.87 -16.70 26.84
N GLN A 363 3.12 -17.80 26.75
CA GLN A 363 2.04 -18.11 27.70
C GLN A 363 2.51 -18.37 29.15
N ARG A 364 3.82 -18.55 29.38
CA ARG A 364 4.44 -18.71 30.70
C ARG A 364 4.97 -17.42 31.28
N GLY A 365 4.89 -16.32 30.50
CA GLY A 365 5.46 -15.04 30.87
C GLY A 365 6.96 -14.91 30.53
N GLU A 366 7.52 -15.82 29.72
CA GLU A 366 8.93 -15.79 29.33
C GLU A 366 9.11 -15.00 28.03
N VAL A 367 10.19 -14.21 27.96
CA VAL A 367 10.53 -13.45 26.75
C VAL A 367 11.00 -14.40 25.66
N VAL A 368 10.46 -14.27 24.45
CA VAL A 368 10.88 -15.03 23.27
C VAL A 368 12.20 -14.47 22.74
N PRO A 369 13.34 -15.17 22.92
CA PRO A 369 14.67 -14.60 22.65
C PRO A 369 15.04 -14.56 21.17
N LEU A 370 14.55 -15.50 20.36
CA LEU A 370 14.88 -15.68 18.96
C LEU A 370 13.95 -14.92 18.02
N TRP A 371 14.43 -14.62 16.83
CA TRP A 371 13.55 -14.22 15.73
C TRP A 371 12.55 -15.33 15.42
N ILE A 372 11.31 -14.93 15.10
CA ILE A 372 10.26 -15.83 14.62
C ILE A 372 9.62 -15.25 13.34
N SER A 373 9.21 -16.14 12.44
CA SER A 373 8.56 -15.77 11.19
C SER A 373 7.25 -15.00 11.42
N ARG A 374 6.93 -14.06 10.54
CA ARG A 374 5.67 -13.31 10.52
C ARG A 374 4.42 -14.18 10.53
N PHE A 375 4.52 -15.42 10.05
CA PHE A 375 3.41 -16.38 10.09
C PHE A 375 3.15 -16.98 11.48
N LYS A 376 4.08 -16.78 12.43
CA LYS A 376 4.03 -17.31 13.80
C LYS A 376 3.92 -16.25 14.89
N VAL A 377 3.80 -14.97 14.56
CA VAL A 377 3.71 -13.87 15.55
C VAL A 377 2.37 -13.81 16.28
N TRP A 378 1.32 -14.35 15.69
CA TRP A 378 -0.07 -14.21 16.12
C TRP A 378 -0.38 -14.52 17.58
N PRO A 379 0.21 -15.56 18.20
CA PRO A 379 -0.04 -15.90 19.63
C PRO A 379 0.42 -14.82 20.60
N TYR A 380 1.39 -13.99 20.19
CA TYR A 380 2.06 -13.01 21.06
C TYR A 380 1.42 -11.61 20.98
N LEU A 381 0.63 -11.32 19.95
CA LEU A 381 0.18 -9.96 19.64
C LEU A 381 -0.80 -9.39 20.68
N ASP A 382 -1.56 -10.26 21.35
CA ASP A 382 -2.51 -9.82 22.39
C ASP A 382 -1.78 -9.20 23.60
N GLN A 383 -0.79 -9.93 24.15
CA GLN A 383 0.02 -9.42 25.25
C GLN A 383 0.92 -8.27 24.80
N PHE A 384 1.50 -8.38 23.62
CA PHE A 384 2.31 -7.31 23.03
C PHE A 384 1.55 -5.99 22.93
N ALA A 385 0.27 -5.99 22.55
CA ALA A 385 -0.53 -4.78 22.48
C ALA A 385 -0.72 -4.12 23.87
N VAL A 386 -0.92 -4.94 24.92
CA VAL A 386 -1.03 -4.43 26.30
C VAL A 386 0.28 -3.80 26.75
N ASP A 387 1.40 -4.49 26.53
CA ASP A 387 2.73 -4.01 26.92
C ASP A 387 3.13 -2.74 26.15
N VAL A 388 2.75 -2.68 24.86
CA VAL A 388 2.97 -1.51 24.01
C VAL A 388 2.15 -0.30 24.48
N GLU A 389 0.90 -0.50 24.95
CA GLU A 389 0.06 0.58 25.48
C GLU A 389 0.74 1.29 26.65
N ASP A 390 1.28 0.52 27.59
CA ASP A 390 2.00 1.05 28.76
C ASP A 390 3.31 1.76 28.35
N GLU A 391 4.10 1.15 27.47
CA GLU A 391 5.38 1.72 27.03
C GLU A 391 5.19 3.00 26.17
N ILE A 392 4.18 3.03 25.30
CA ILE A 392 3.84 4.24 24.52
C ILE A 392 3.38 5.36 25.44
N GLY A 393 2.55 5.06 26.46
CA GLY A 393 2.09 6.03 27.42
C GLY A 393 3.24 6.73 28.16
N LYS A 394 4.26 5.96 28.55
CA LYS A 394 5.49 6.49 29.17
C LYS A 394 6.31 7.36 28.22
N GLU A 395 6.50 6.90 26.99
CA GLU A 395 7.36 7.58 26.00
C GLU A 395 6.73 8.88 25.47
N PHE A 396 5.40 8.96 25.37
CA PHE A 396 4.70 10.18 24.93
C PHE A 396 4.31 11.13 26.09
N ASP A 397 4.46 10.70 27.32
CA ASP A 397 3.86 11.41 28.46
C ASP A 397 2.37 11.71 28.19
N GLY A 398 1.64 10.63 27.90
CA GLY A 398 0.23 10.66 27.53
C GLY A 398 -0.12 9.82 26.29
N LEU A 399 -1.15 10.25 25.55
CA LEU A 399 -1.64 9.51 24.38
C LEU A 399 -1.04 10.02 23.08
N PRO A 400 -0.86 9.16 22.05
CA PRO A 400 -0.59 9.61 20.70
C PRO A 400 -1.84 10.25 20.08
N ASP A 401 -1.63 11.12 19.09
CA ASP A 401 -2.71 11.73 18.30
C ASP A 401 -3.14 10.81 17.13
N LEU A 402 -2.21 9.97 16.65
CA LEU A 402 -2.41 9.02 15.56
C LEU A 402 -1.66 7.72 15.83
N ILE A 403 -2.32 6.59 15.59
CA ILE A 403 -1.69 5.27 15.52
C ILE A 403 -1.77 4.78 14.07
N VAL A 404 -0.62 4.48 13.46
CA VAL A 404 -0.52 3.90 12.11
C VAL A 404 -0.11 2.44 12.23
N GLY A 405 -0.98 1.53 11.85
CA GLY A 405 -0.66 0.12 11.71
C GLY A 405 0.00 -0.15 10.36
N ASN A 406 1.04 -0.96 10.37
CA ASN A 406 1.77 -1.38 9.18
C ASN A 406 1.71 -2.90 9.05
N TYR A 407 1.25 -3.38 7.89
CA TYR A 407 1.04 -4.80 7.62
C TYR A 407 -0.10 -5.41 8.47
N SER A 408 -0.43 -6.70 8.27
CA SER A 408 -1.56 -7.37 8.92
C SER A 408 -1.45 -7.39 10.45
N ASP A 409 -0.28 -7.75 10.98
CA ASP A 409 0.01 -7.82 12.40
C ASP A 409 0.07 -6.44 13.06
N GLY A 410 0.74 -5.48 12.44
CA GLY A 410 0.76 -4.10 12.92
C GLY A 410 -0.61 -3.43 12.87
N ASN A 411 -1.42 -3.72 11.85
CA ASN A 411 -2.79 -3.23 11.74
C ASN A 411 -3.69 -3.82 12.86
N LEU A 412 -3.50 -5.10 13.21
CA LEU A 412 -4.24 -5.73 14.31
C LEU A 412 -3.88 -5.11 15.66
N VAL A 413 -2.59 -4.95 15.96
CA VAL A 413 -2.12 -4.29 17.18
C VAL A 413 -2.61 -2.84 17.26
N ALA A 414 -2.51 -2.09 16.16
CA ALA A 414 -3.02 -0.72 16.07
C ALA A 414 -4.54 -0.65 16.35
N THR A 415 -5.30 -1.67 15.93
CA THR A 415 -6.74 -1.76 16.20
C THR A 415 -7.03 -1.96 17.69
N GLN A 416 -6.25 -2.79 18.38
CA GLN A 416 -6.38 -3.00 19.82
C GLN A 416 -6.03 -1.71 20.58
N LEU A 417 -4.90 -1.09 20.27
CA LEU A 417 -4.45 0.16 20.88
C LEU A 417 -5.43 1.32 20.63
N SER A 418 -5.90 1.47 19.38
CA SER A 418 -6.89 2.51 19.04
C SER A 418 -8.19 2.36 19.83
N LYS A 419 -8.60 1.12 20.10
CA LYS A 419 -9.81 0.83 20.88
C LYS A 419 -9.61 1.13 22.36
N SER A 420 -8.50 0.71 22.97
CA SER A 420 -8.22 0.94 24.40
C SER A 420 -7.95 2.41 24.69
N MET A 421 -7.12 3.07 23.90
CA MET A 421 -6.71 4.47 24.07
C MET A 421 -7.72 5.50 23.53
N GLY A 422 -8.69 5.09 22.69
CA GLY A 422 -9.62 6.02 22.04
C GLY A 422 -9.02 6.86 20.90
N VAL A 423 -7.82 6.54 20.44
CA VAL A 423 -7.02 7.28 19.46
C VAL A 423 -7.44 6.97 18.00
N ILE A 424 -7.19 7.90 17.09
CA ILE A 424 -7.40 7.71 15.64
C ILE A 424 -6.43 6.65 15.10
N GLN A 425 -6.96 5.74 14.27
CA GLN A 425 -6.21 4.69 13.62
C GLN A 425 -6.18 4.86 12.10
N CYS A 426 -4.98 4.77 11.54
CA CYS A 426 -4.71 4.57 10.11
C CYS A 426 -4.18 3.15 9.87
N ASN A 427 -4.66 2.48 8.83
CA ASN A 427 -4.09 1.22 8.37
C ASN A 427 -3.35 1.40 7.05
N ILE A 428 -2.15 0.83 6.97
CA ILE A 428 -1.35 0.68 5.75
C ILE A 428 -1.02 -0.82 5.60
N ALA A 429 -1.55 -1.46 4.56
CA ALA A 429 -1.36 -2.91 4.38
C ALA A 429 0.02 -3.26 3.78
N HIS A 430 0.65 -2.36 3.03
CA HIS A 430 1.82 -2.59 2.18
C HIS A 430 1.60 -3.67 1.12
N ALA A 431 1.11 -4.83 1.51
CA ALA A 431 0.62 -5.89 0.64
C ALA A 431 -0.31 -6.79 1.45
N LEU A 432 -1.48 -7.12 0.92
CA LEU A 432 -2.38 -8.11 1.49
C LEU A 432 -2.00 -9.49 0.97
N GLU A 433 -1.68 -10.41 1.88
CA GLU A 433 -1.17 -11.75 1.54
C GLU A 433 -2.13 -12.52 0.63
N LYS A 434 -3.43 -12.48 0.97
CA LYS A 434 -4.48 -13.18 0.23
C LYS A 434 -4.47 -12.90 -1.27
N SER A 435 -4.15 -11.67 -1.68
CA SER A 435 -4.17 -11.27 -3.09
C SER A 435 -3.07 -11.93 -3.92
N LYS A 436 -2.00 -12.41 -3.32
CA LYS A 436 -0.91 -13.10 -4.03
C LYS A 436 -1.38 -14.41 -4.65
N TYR A 437 -2.40 -15.04 -4.07
CA TYR A 437 -2.94 -16.33 -4.52
C TYR A 437 -4.02 -16.19 -5.60
N LEU A 438 -4.49 -14.96 -5.89
CA LEU A 438 -5.45 -14.71 -6.97
C LEU A 438 -4.84 -14.89 -8.37
N PHE A 439 -3.52 -14.89 -8.47
CA PHE A 439 -2.78 -14.94 -9.74
C PHE A 439 -1.85 -16.15 -9.85
N SER A 440 -1.96 -17.11 -8.92
CA SER A 440 -1.17 -18.34 -8.89
C SER A 440 -2.07 -19.56 -8.72
N ASP A 441 -1.57 -20.72 -9.14
CA ASP A 441 -2.23 -22.05 -8.96
C ASP A 441 -2.28 -22.48 -7.49
N LEU A 442 -1.60 -21.74 -6.61
CA LEU A 442 -1.52 -22.05 -5.21
C LEU A 442 -2.84 -21.71 -4.52
N TYR A 443 -3.48 -22.73 -3.97
CA TYR A 443 -4.66 -22.54 -3.14
C TYR A 443 -4.22 -22.35 -1.68
N TRP A 444 -4.52 -21.22 -1.07
CA TRP A 444 -4.04 -20.85 0.25
C TRP A 444 -4.34 -21.87 1.37
N GLN A 445 -5.42 -22.65 1.24
CA GLN A 445 -5.77 -23.70 2.20
C GLN A 445 -4.75 -24.82 2.28
N ASP A 446 -4.05 -25.14 1.21
CA ASP A 446 -3.06 -26.19 1.15
C ASP A 446 -1.83 -25.85 2.00
N PHE A 447 -1.62 -24.55 2.22
CA PHE A 447 -0.52 -23.99 2.98
C PHE A 447 -0.92 -23.53 4.40
N GLU A 448 -2.17 -23.77 4.82
CA GLU A 448 -2.66 -23.31 6.12
C GLU A 448 -1.82 -23.79 7.29
N LYS A 449 -1.33 -25.03 7.26
CA LYS A 449 -0.50 -25.61 8.34
C LYS A 449 0.85 -24.90 8.49
N GLU A 450 1.38 -24.38 7.40
CA GLU A 450 2.70 -23.77 7.37
C GLU A 450 2.62 -22.26 7.62
N TYR A 451 1.65 -21.58 6.98
CA TYR A 451 1.58 -20.13 6.93
C TYR A 451 0.47 -19.51 7.79
N ASN A 452 -0.45 -20.30 8.36
CA ASN A 452 -1.55 -19.82 9.21
C ASN A 452 -2.40 -18.71 8.56
N PHE A 453 -2.71 -18.83 7.28
CA PHE A 453 -3.42 -17.80 6.50
C PHE A 453 -4.79 -17.46 7.03
N SER A 454 -5.52 -18.43 7.61
CA SER A 454 -6.85 -18.17 8.19
C SER A 454 -6.78 -17.12 9.31
N VAL A 455 -5.74 -17.17 10.14
CA VAL A 455 -5.52 -16.19 11.21
C VAL A 455 -5.16 -14.82 10.62
N GLN A 456 -4.28 -14.79 9.64
CA GLN A 456 -3.88 -13.55 8.97
C GLN A 456 -5.06 -12.89 8.25
N PHE A 457 -5.84 -13.65 7.46
CA PHE A 457 -7.00 -13.10 6.75
C PHE A 457 -8.08 -12.58 7.71
N MET A 458 -8.23 -13.21 8.87
CA MET A 458 -9.14 -12.74 9.89
C MET A 458 -8.65 -11.45 10.56
N ALA A 459 -7.35 -11.35 10.83
CA ALA A 459 -6.71 -10.13 11.34
C ALA A 459 -6.91 -8.96 10.36
N ASP A 460 -6.69 -9.19 9.06
CA ASP A 460 -6.93 -8.21 8.02
C ASP A 460 -8.39 -7.79 7.98
N LEU A 461 -9.32 -8.76 7.96
CA LEU A 461 -10.77 -8.50 7.92
C LEU A 461 -11.24 -7.64 9.10
N MET A 462 -10.76 -7.94 10.31
CA MET A 462 -11.11 -7.19 11.51
C MET A 462 -10.51 -5.78 11.49
N SER A 463 -9.22 -5.66 11.15
CA SER A 463 -8.49 -4.40 11.19
C SER A 463 -9.00 -3.40 10.14
N MET A 464 -9.19 -3.86 8.89
CA MET A 464 -9.66 -2.99 7.79
C MET A 464 -11.08 -2.47 8.02
N ASN A 465 -11.91 -3.20 8.78
CA ASN A 465 -13.26 -2.78 9.09
C ASN A 465 -13.35 -1.85 10.31
N GLN A 466 -12.36 -1.86 11.21
CA GLN A 466 -12.34 -1.02 12.40
C GLN A 466 -11.51 0.26 12.23
N ALA A 467 -10.57 0.30 11.30
CA ALA A 467 -9.76 1.49 11.03
C ALA A 467 -10.62 2.73 10.75
N ASN A 468 -10.20 3.87 11.29
CA ASN A 468 -10.84 5.15 11.00
C ASN A 468 -10.68 5.50 9.53
N PHE A 469 -9.46 5.31 9.00
CA PHE A 469 -9.16 5.40 7.58
C PHE A 469 -8.05 4.43 7.17
N ILE A 470 -8.00 4.15 5.87
CA ILE A 470 -7.02 3.27 5.25
C ILE A 470 -6.28 4.09 4.20
N VAL A 471 -4.96 4.01 4.23
CA VAL A 471 -4.09 4.58 3.22
C VAL A 471 -3.58 3.47 2.31
N THR A 472 -3.76 3.64 1.01
CA THR A 472 -3.20 2.77 -0.02
C THR A 472 -2.26 3.56 -0.92
N SER A 473 -1.29 2.90 -1.51
CA SER A 473 -0.34 3.54 -2.43
C SER A 473 -0.98 3.83 -3.79
N THR A 474 -1.95 2.99 -4.18
CA THR A 474 -2.67 3.08 -5.46
C THR A 474 -4.15 2.75 -5.32
N LYS A 475 -4.97 3.21 -6.27
CA LYS A 475 -6.39 2.83 -6.36
C LYS A 475 -6.54 1.33 -6.68
N GLN A 476 -5.58 0.76 -7.40
CA GLN A 476 -5.59 -0.66 -7.76
C GLN A 476 -5.43 -1.59 -6.56
N GLU A 477 -4.78 -1.16 -5.48
CA GLU A 477 -4.80 -1.91 -4.22
C GLU A 477 -6.24 -2.08 -3.70
N ILE A 478 -7.09 -1.08 -3.91
CA ILE A 478 -8.48 -1.11 -3.42
C ILE A 478 -9.35 -1.93 -4.35
N THR A 479 -9.47 -1.51 -5.64
CA THR A 479 -10.47 -2.03 -6.58
C THR A 479 -9.88 -2.65 -7.85
N GLY A 480 -8.56 -2.75 -8.00
CA GLY A 480 -7.93 -3.28 -9.21
C GLY A 480 -8.25 -2.47 -10.48
N THR A 481 -8.28 -3.16 -11.60
CA THR A 481 -8.60 -2.61 -12.93
C THR A 481 -10.01 -3.02 -13.39
N ASP A 482 -10.40 -2.64 -14.59
CA ASP A 482 -11.67 -3.13 -15.19
C ASP A 482 -11.70 -4.64 -15.41
N SER A 483 -10.55 -5.28 -15.51
CA SER A 483 -10.42 -6.71 -15.82
C SER A 483 -9.83 -7.55 -14.67
N SER A 484 -9.33 -6.96 -13.60
CA SER A 484 -8.75 -7.68 -12.46
C SER A 484 -9.18 -7.09 -11.13
N ILE A 485 -9.40 -7.95 -10.12
CA ILE A 485 -9.80 -7.52 -8.77
C ILE A 485 -8.61 -6.93 -8.00
N GLY A 486 -8.89 -5.97 -7.11
CA GLY A 486 -7.89 -5.36 -6.22
C GLY A 486 -7.63 -6.18 -4.96
N GLN A 487 -6.59 -5.79 -4.24
CA GLN A 487 -6.19 -6.50 -3.02
C GLN A 487 -7.30 -6.46 -1.95
N TYR A 488 -7.81 -5.27 -1.62
CA TYR A 488 -8.92 -5.13 -0.67
C TYR A 488 -10.22 -5.71 -1.22
N GLU A 489 -10.47 -5.61 -2.52
CA GLU A 489 -11.64 -6.18 -3.18
C GLU A 489 -11.72 -7.70 -3.00
N SER A 490 -10.58 -8.39 -2.92
CA SER A 490 -10.51 -9.83 -2.67
C SER A 490 -11.12 -10.25 -1.32
N TYR A 491 -11.28 -9.32 -0.38
CA TYR A 491 -11.91 -9.53 0.92
C TYR A 491 -13.43 -9.33 0.92
N GLN A 492 -14.04 -9.00 -0.23
CA GLN A 492 -15.50 -8.89 -0.30
C GLN A 492 -16.20 -10.22 -0.01
N PHE A 493 -15.70 -11.32 -0.58
CA PHE A 493 -16.21 -12.65 -0.29
C PHE A 493 -15.11 -13.72 -0.45
N PHE A 494 -15.05 -14.65 0.49
CA PHE A 494 -14.11 -15.78 0.47
C PHE A 494 -14.47 -16.80 1.54
N THR A 495 -13.89 -18.01 1.43
CA THR A 495 -14.03 -19.06 2.43
C THR A 495 -12.80 -19.12 3.33
N MET A 496 -13.04 -19.36 4.62
CA MET A 496 -12.02 -19.81 5.56
C MET A 496 -12.30 -21.27 5.93
N PRO A 497 -11.43 -22.24 5.60
CA PRO A 497 -11.74 -23.65 5.68
C PRO A 497 -12.12 -24.10 7.07
N GLY A 498 -13.28 -24.78 7.15
CA GLY A 498 -13.77 -25.38 8.37
C GLY A 498 -14.19 -24.39 9.47
N LEU A 499 -14.20 -23.09 9.19
CA LEU A 499 -14.48 -22.04 10.18
C LEU A 499 -15.61 -21.10 9.75
N MET A 500 -15.46 -20.42 8.62
CA MET A 500 -16.35 -19.32 8.25
C MET A 500 -16.45 -19.12 6.74
N GLN A 501 -17.61 -18.64 6.30
CA GLN A 501 -17.82 -18.07 4.98
C GLN A 501 -18.01 -16.57 5.11
N VAL A 502 -17.14 -15.80 4.46
CA VAL A 502 -17.27 -14.35 4.39
C VAL A 502 -18.06 -13.99 3.14
N VAL A 503 -19.32 -13.61 3.31
CA VAL A 503 -20.24 -13.28 2.21
C VAL A 503 -20.13 -11.82 1.80
N ARG A 504 -19.95 -10.92 2.77
CA ARG A 504 -19.61 -9.51 2.59
C ARG A 504 -18.66 -9.08 3.68
N GLY A 505 -17.36 -9.11 3.36
CA GLY A 505 -16.30 -8.87 4.32
C GLY A 505 -15.85 -7.41 4.38
N ILE A 506 -16.03 -6.64 3.31
CA ILE A 506 -15.66 -5.22 3.27
C ILE A 506 -16.55 -4.45 2.30
N ASP A 507 -16.83 -3.19 2.66
CA ASP A 507 -17.49 -2.24 1.76
C ASP A 507 -16.43 -1.28 1.18
N LEU A 508 -16.14 -1.44 -0.12
CA LEU A 508 -15.20 -0.58 -0.83
C LEU A 508 -15.74 0.82 -1.12
N PHE A 509 -17.05 1.00 -1.02
CA PHE A 509 -17.71 2.31 -1.16
C PHE A 509 -17.78 3.08 0.15
N HIS A 510 -17.23 2.56 1.24
CA HIS A 510 -17.09 3.29 2.48
C HIS A 510 -15.97 4.35 2.36
N PRO A 511 -16.16 5.60 2.83
CA PRO A 511 -15.19 6.69 2.66
C PRO A 511 -13.91 6.55 3.51
N ARG A 512 -13.60 5.37 4.03
CA ARG A 512 -12.34 5.12 4.75
C ARG A 512 -11.12 5.00 3.85
N PHE A 513 -11.29 4.67 2.56
CA PHE A 513 -10.19 4.45 1.64
C PHE A 513 -9.65 5.75 1.04
N ASN A 514 -8.34 5.95 1.13
CA ASN A 514 -7.64 7.11 0.58
C ASN A 514 -6.34 6.68 -0.10
N VAL A 515 -6.13 7.12 -1.32
CA VAL A 515 -4.90 6.87 -2.07
C VAL A 515 -3.89 7.96 -1.74
N ILE A 516 -2.83 7.57 -1.05
CA ILE A 516 -1.69 8.43 -0.72
C ILE A 516 -0.40 7.67 -1.05
N PRO A 517 0.16 7.88 -2.24
CA PRO A 517 1.40 7.20 -2.62
C PRO A 517 2.56 7.64 -1.73
N PRO A 518 3.52 6.73 -1.44
CA PRO A 518 4.76 7.10 -0.77
C PRO A 518 5.68 7.90 -1.68
N GLY A 519 6.69 8.50 -1.08
CA GLY A 519 7.80 9.13 -1.78
C GLY A 519 9.06 8.27 -1.78
N VAL A 520 10.14 8.86 -2.26
CA VAL A 520 11.50 8.31 -2.12
C VAL A 520 12.38 9.29 -1.37
N ASN A 521 13.46 8.79 -0.79
CA ASN A 521 14.43 9.61 -0.07
C ASN A 521 15.26 10.46 -1.05
N ASN A 522 14.90 11.74 -1.18
CA ASN A 522 15.56 12.69 -2.10
C ASN A 522 17.03 12.98 -1.77
N ALA A 523 17.48 12.69 -0.55
CA ALA A 523 18.90 12.80 -0.20
C ALA A 523 19.74 11.66 -0.78
N VAL A 524 19.11 10.51 -1.04
CA VAL A 524 19.72 9.31 -1.60
C VAL A 524 19.47 9.21 -3.11
N PHE A 525 18.20 9.33 -3.53
CA PHE A 525 17.78 9.23 -4.92
C PHE A 525 17.57 10.63 -5.51
N PHE A 526 18.57 11.15 -6.17
CA PHE A 526 18.58 12.48 -6.81
C PHE A 526 19.12 12.38 -8.25
N PRO A 527 18.83 13.35 -9.12
CA PRO A 527 19.20 13.29 -10.53
C PRO A 527 20.70 13.06 -10.78
N TYR A 528 20.99 12.21 -11.73
CA TYR A 528 22.37 11.89 -12.15
C TYR A 528 23.18 13.15 -12.55
N LYS A 529 22.53 14.23 -12.99
CA LYS A 529 23.15 15.52 -13.34
C LYS A 529 23.68 16.29 -12.13
N GLU A 530 23.20 16.02 -10.92
CA GLU A 530 23.64 16.69 -9.68
C GLU A 530 24.97 16.11 -9.16
N LYS A 531 26.01 16.17 -9.99
CA LYS A 531 27.32 15.53 -9.73
C LYS A 531 28.01 15.99 -8.45
N ARG A 532 27.70 17.21 -7.95
CA ARG A 532 28.26 17.75 -6.71
C ARG A 532 27.82 17.00 -5.45
N LYS A 533 26.64 16.38 -5.48
CA LYS A 533 26.09 15.60 -4.36
C LYS A 533 26.65 14.17 -4.29
N ARG A 534 27.30 13.70 -5.36
CA ARG A 534 27.78 12.30 -5.46
C ARG A 534 29.03 12.07 -4.61
N LYS A 535 29.08 10.92 -3.94
CA LYS A 535 30.23 10.50 -3.12
C LYS A 535 31.28 9.86 -4.04
N LYS A 536 32.34 10.60 -4.40
CA LYS A 536 33.37 10.19 -5.37
C LYS A 536 34.01 8.83 -5.07
N LYS A 537 34.27 8.52 -3.79
CA LYS A 537 34.89 7.27 -3.37
C LYS A 537 33.93 6.08 -3.66
N LYS A 538 32.67 6.15 -3.24
CA LYS A 538 31.67 5.11 -3.53
C LYS A 538 31.43 4.92 -5.03
N PHE A 539 31.41 6.02 -5.79
CA PHE A 539 31.30 5.95 -7.25
C PHE A 539 32.45 5.15 -7.87
N ALA A 540 33.69 5.40 -7.45
CA ALA A 540 34.87 4.70 -7.98
C ALA A 540 34.81 3.20 -7.63
N GLU A 541 34.51 2.85 -6.38
CA GLU A 541 34.39 1.47 -5.91
C GLU A 541 33.32 0.68 -6.69
N LEU A 542 32.12 1.25 -6.84
CA LEU A 542 31.03 0.63 -7.58
C LEU A 542 31.34 0.52 -9.08
N LYS A 543 32.01 1.51 -9.66
CA LYS A 543 32.40 1.48 -11.06
C LYS A 543 33.38 0.33 -11.31
N THR A 544 34.37 0.17 -10.47
CA THR A 544 35.33 -0.93 -10.55
C THR A 544 34.61 -2.28 -10.39
N MET A 545 33.76 -2.43 -9.39
CA MET A 545 32.99 -3.65 -9.16
C MET A 545 32.11 -4.04 -10.36
N ILE A 546 31.44 -3.07 -11.00
CA ILE A 546 30.48 -3.36 -12.08
C ILE A 546 31.20 -3.58 -13.42
N PHE A 547 32.24 -2.80 -13.75
CA PHE A 547 32.79 -2.70 -15.09
C PHE A 547 34.22 -3.20 -15.24
N GLU A 548 35.04 -3.27 -14.17
CA GLU A 548 36.50 -3.35 -14.34
C GLU A 548 37.16 -4.61 -13.79
N THR A 549 36.60 -5.27 -12.76
CA THR A 549 37.30 -6.40 -12.10
C THR A 549 36.43 -7.64 -11.91
N GLU A 550 37.07 -8.80 -11.81
CA GLU A 550 36.49 -9.98 -11.19
C GLU A 550 36.29 -9.67 -9.68
N ASP A 551 35.07 -9.80 -9.19
CA ASP A 551 34.67 -9.58 -7.80
C ASP A 551 33.90 -10.82 -7.33
N GLN A 552 34.27 -11.35 -6.16
CA GLN A 552 33.63 -12.54 -5.59
C GLN A 552 32.13 -12.38 -5.34
N ASP A 553 31.65 -11.13 -5.20
CA ASP A 553 30.24 -10.78 -5.02
C ASP A 553 29.52 -10.58 -6.36
N CYS A 554 30.18 -10.82 -7.48
CA CYS A 554 29.63 -10.61 -8.82
C CYS A 554 29.84 -11.82 -9.72
N PHE A 555 28.84 -12.10 -10.57
CA PHE A 555 28.91 -13.11 -11.62
C PHE A 555 28.85 -12.49 -13.02
N GLY A 556 29.59 -13.02 -13.97
CA GLY A 556 29.67 -12.55 -15.35
C GLY A 556 30.51 -11.28 -15.49
N HIS A 557 30.66 -10.84 -16.72
CA HIS A 557 31.42 -9.66 -17.12
C HIS A 557 30.83 -9.00 -18.37
N LEU A 558 31.35 -7.84 -18.76
CA LEU A 558 30.85 -7.09 -19.91
C LEU A 558 31.98 -6.95 -20.95
N ASP A 559 31.93 -7.75 -22.02
CA ASP A 559 32.94 -7.75 -23.10
C ASP A 559 33.02 -6.37 -23.78
N ASP A 560 31.87 -5.79 -24.11
CA ASP A 560 31.76 -4.44 -24.65
C ASP A 560 31.05 -3.53 -23.65
N GLN A 561 31.83 -2.80 -22.86
CA GLN A 561 31.31 -1.85 -21.86
C GLN A 561 30.65 -0.61 -22.46
N ASN A 562 30.70 -0.39 -23.78
CA ASN A 562 30.07 0.75 -24.45
C ASN A 562 28.60 0.48 -24.78
N LYS A 563 28.17 -0.79 -24.76
CA LYS A 563 26.74 -1.11 -24.91
C LYS A 563 25.92 -0.44 -23.80
N THR A 564 24.71 -0.01 -24.16
CA THR A 564 23.79 0.62 -23.21
C THR A 564 23.42 -0.34 -22.09
N PRO A 565 23.53 0.05 -20.81
CA PRO A 565 23.15 -0.84 -19.70
C PRO A 565 21.63 -0.89 -19.54
N ILE A 566 21.10 -2.09 -19.43
CA ILE A 566 19.75 -2.36 -18.90
C ILE A 566 19.93 -2.75 -17.44
N PHE A 567 19.35 -1.98 -16.54
CA PHE A 567 19.49 -2.20 -15.10
C PHE A 567 18.21 -2.74 -14.49
N SER A 568 18.35 -3.69 -13.57
CA SER A 568 17.26 -4.21 -12.76
C SER A 568 17.75 -4.48 -11.32
N ILE A 569 16.87 -4.32 -10.34
CA ILE A 569 17.13 -4.65 -8.94
C ILE A 569 15.88 -5.25 -8.29
N ALA A 570 15.99 -6.50 -7.83
CA ALA A 570 14.93 -7.18 -7.09
C ALA A 570 15.48 -8.41 -6.35
N ARG A 571 14.69 -8.97 -5.44
CA ARG A 571 14.93 -10.32 -4.93
C ARG A 571 14.74 -11.34 -6.06
N LEU A 572 15.46 -12.45 -6.00
CA LEU A 572 15.24 -13.58 -6.90
C LEU A 572 14.08 -14.41 -6.35
N ASP A 573 12.87 -14.01 -6.69
CA ASP A 573 11.66 -14.77 -6.50
C ASP A 573 10.85 -14.81 -7.81
N ARG A 574 9.98 -15.80 -7.96
CA ARG A 574 9.21 -16.03 -9.21
C ARG A 574 8.38 -14.80 -9.58
N ILE A 575 7.85 -14.08 -8.57
CA ILE A 575 6.96 -12.93 -8.83
C ILE A 575 7.72 -11.74 -9.39
N LYS A 576 9.01 -11.55 -9.03
CA LYS A 576 9.86 -10.49 -9.58
C LYS A 576 10.36 -10.79 -10.99
N ASN A 577 10.31 -12.06 -11.39
CA ASN A 577 10.49 -12.52 -12.78
C ASN A 577 11.80 -12.08 -13.47
N LEU A 578 12.88 -11.91 -12.69
CA LEU A 578 14.19 -11.57 -13.29
C LEU A 578 14.69 -12.65 -14.23
N THR A 579 14.51 -13.93 -13.91
CA THR A 579 14.87 -15.07 -14.75
C THR A 579 14.09 -15.07 -16.07
N GLY A 580 12.78 -14.74 -16.04
CA GLY A 580 11.98 -14.58 -17.25
C GLY A 580 12.47 -13.45 -18.15
N PHE A 581 12.96 -12.37 -17.58
CA PHE A 581 13.56 -11.27 -18.35
C PHE A 581 14.92 -11.66 -18.94
N VAL A 582 15.77 -12.37 -18.19
CA VAL A 582 17.05 -12.90 -18.71
C VAL A 582 16.81 -13.90 -19.85
N GLU A 583 15.79 -14.75 -19.74
CA GLU A 583 15.42 -15.65 -20.84
C GLU A 583 14.96 -14.88 -22.09
N ALA A 584 14.12 -13.87 -21.93
CA ALA A 584 13.67 -13.02 -23.04
C ALA A 584 14.85 -12.29 -23.72
N TYR A 585 15.76 -11.75 -22.91
CA TYR A 585 16.99 -11.11 -23.39
C TYR A 585 17.88 -12.11 -24.13
N GLY A 586 18.07 -13.32 -23.59
CA GLY A 586 18.88 -14.37 -24.17
C GLY A 586 18.40 -14.80 -25.56
N ARG A 587 17.08 -14.89 -25.77
CA ARG A 587 16.44 -15.19 -27.06
C ARG A 587 16.59 -14.06 -28.08
N ASN A 588 16.66 -12.80 -27.66
CA ASN A 588 16.64 -11.64 -28.54
C ASN A 588 18.05 -11.19 -28.93
N GLN A 589 18.57 -11.64 -30.07
CA GLN A 589 19.91 -11.32 -30.56
C GLN A 589 20.09 -9.81 -30.84
N GLU A 590 19.07 -9.11 -31.32
CA GLU A 590 19.16 -7.67 -31.60
C GLU A 590 19.31 -6.87 -30.31
N LEU A 591 18.62 -7.25 -29.25
CA LEU A 591 18.78 -6.61 -27.93
C LEU A 591 20.18 -6.87 -27.35
N ARG A 592 20.69 -8.10 -27.44
CA ARG A 592 22.05 -8.49 -27.03
C ARG A 592 23.16 -7.71 -27.72
N LYS A 593 22.98 -7.35 -29.01
CA LYS A 593 23.96 -6.54 -29.75
C LYS A 593 24.05 -5.10 -29.23
N ARG A 594 22.94 -4.55 -28.69
CA ARG A 594 22.80 -3.14 -28.32
C ARG A 594 23.03 -2.85 -26.85
N ALA A 595 22.70 -3.80 -25.99
CA ALA A 595 22.64 -3.57 -24.55
C ALA A 595 23.31 -4.69 -23.74
N ASN A 596 23.79 -4.34 -22.57
CA ASN A 596 24.25 -5.27 -21.53
C ASN A 596 23.22 -5.31 -20.39
N LEU A 597 23.11 -6.45 -19.71
CA LEU A 597 22.33 -6.58 -18.49
C LEU A 597 23.21 -6.34 -17.26
N VAL A 598 22.78 -5.45 -16.38
CA VAL A 598 23.35 -5.27 -15.04
C VAL A 598 22.22 -5.43 -14.04
N PHE A 599 22.31 -6.38 -13.14
CA PHE A 599 21.26 -6.55 -12.14
C PHE A 599 21.79 -6.89 -10.76
N VAL A 600 21.04 -6.48 -9.76
CA VAL A 600 21.29 -6.72 -8.34
C VAL A 600 20.26 -7.72 -7.82
N ALA A 601 20.75 -8.86 -7.37
CA ALA A 601 19.93 -9.86 -6.69
C ALA A 601 20.79 -10.57 -5.63
N SER A 602 20.27 -10.74 -4.48
CA SER A 602 20.97 -10.85 -3.19
C SER A 602 21.97 -11.98 -3.00
N LYS A 603 22.01 -12.99 -3.88
CA LYS A 603 22.91 -14.17 -3.72
C LYS A 603 23.29 -14.75 -5.07
N LEU A 604 24.50 -15.32 -5.15
CA LEU A 604 25.00 -16.02 -6.34
C LEU A 604 24.92 -17.54 -6.18
N ASP A 605 25.10 -18.05 -4.95
CA ASP A 605 25.12 -19.47 -4.64
C ASP A 605 23.76 -19.94 -4.11
N PRO A 606 23.08 -20.90 -4.79
CA PRO A 606 21.81 -21.44 -4.35
C PRO A 606 21.88 -22.12 -2.98
N GLU A 607 23.02 -22.71 -2.61
CA GLU A 607 23.19 -23.38 -1.32
C GLU A 607 23.32 -22.40 -0.15
N SER A 608 23.60 -21.12 -0.43
CA SER A 608 23.61 -20.05 0.57
C SER A 608 22.21 -19.56 0.93
N SER A 609 21.17 -19.91 0.15
CA SER A 609 19.79 -19.52 0.42
C SER A 609 19.07 -20.49 1.36
N ARG A 610 18.37 -19.94 2.37
CA ARG A 610 17.45 -20.70 3.23
C ARG A 610 16.03 -20.76 2.66
N ASP A 611 15.76 -20.04 1.58
CA ASP A 611 14.48 -20.01 0.87
C ASP A 611 14.55 -20.91 -0.37
N HIS A 612 13.67 -21.91 -0.43
CA HIS A 612 13.64 -22.88 -1.54
C HIS A 612 13.29 -22.23 -2.89
N GLU A 613 12.40 -21.22 -2.89
CA GLU A 613 12.03 -20.50 -4.10
C GLU A 613 13.22 -19.68 -4.62
N GLU A 614 13.88 -18.91 -3.74
CA GLU A 614 15.08 -18.15 -4.08
C GLU A 614 16.19 -19.08 -4.62
N ALA A 615 16.45 -20.21 -3.95
CA ALA A 615 17.45 -21.19 -4.39
C ALA A 615 17.14 -21.76 -5.79
N ALA A 616 15.87 -22.05 -6.08
CA ALA A 616 15.43 -22.51 -7.41
C ALA A 616 15.63 -21.45 -8.49
N GLU A 617 15.29 -20.19 -8.22
CA GLU A 617 15.49 -19.09 -9.15
C GLU A 617 16.98 -18.77 -9.39
N ILE A 618 17.85 -18.92 -8.37
CA ILE A 618 19.31 -18.81 -8.54
C ILE A 618 19.82 -19.89 -9.50
N ARG A 619 19.44 -21.18 -9.32
CA ARG A 619 19.82 -22.27 -10.24
C ARG A 619 19.36 -21.98 -11.66
N LYS A 620 18.10 -21.61 -11.83
CA LYS A 620 17.52 -21.23 -13.13
C LYS A 620 18.27 -20.07 -13.77
N MET A 621 18.72 -19.09 -13.00
CA MET A 621 19.50 -17.96 -13.51
C MET A 621 20.82 -18.44 -14.12
N HIS A 622 21.57 -19.30 -13.41
CA HIS A 622 22.80 -19.89 -13.94
C HIS A 622 22.57 -20.72 -15.20
N GLU A 623 21.55 -21.58 -15.21
CA GLU A 623 21.14 -22.38 -16.39
C GLU A 623 20.83 -21.49 -17.61
N LEU A 624 20.14 -20.36 -17.42
CA LEU A 624 19.81 -19.44 -18.51
C LEU A 624 21.05 -18.70 -19.02
N ILE A 625 21.95 -18.28 -18.13
CA ILE A 625 23.22 -17.64 -18.53
C ILE A 625 24.08 -18.58 -19.35
N GLU A 626 24.18 -19.86 -18.94
CA GLU A 626 24.91 -20.89 -19.70
C GLU A 626 24.22 -21.20 -21.03
N LYS A 627 22.90 -21.49 -21.02
CA LYS A 627 22.10 -21.83 -22.19
C LYS A 627 22.19 -20.83 -23.33
N TYR A 628 22.21 -19.53 -23.02
CA TYR A 628 22.26 -18.47 -24.00
C TYR A 628 23.65 -17.82 -24.15
N GLU A 629 24.68 -18.36 -23.50
CA GLU A 629 26.06 -17.86 -23.54
C GLU A 629 26.14 -16.37 -23.19
N LEU A 630 25.60 -15.99 -22.03
CA LEU A 630 25.43 -14.58 -21.65
C LEU A 630 26.55 -14.06 -20.75
N ALA A 631 27.54 -14.88 -20.35
CA ALA A 631 28.57 -14.52 -19.37
C ALA A 631 29.32 -13.22 -19.70
N GLY A 632 29.51 -12.89 -21.00
CA GLY A 632 30.13 -11.66 -21.49
C GLY A 632 29.17 -10.46 -21.71
N ASN A 633 27.87 -10.62 -21.42
CA ASN A 633 26.84 -9.60 -21.61
C ASN A 633 26.06 -9.28 -20.32
N ILE A 634 26.39 -9.96 -19.22
CA ILE A 634 25.68 -9.85 -17.93
C ILE A 634 26.65 -9.53 -16.82
N ARG A 635 26.22 -8.65 -15.92
CA ARG A 635 26.86 -8.42 -14.63
C ARG A 635 25.82 -8.57 -13.54
N TRP A 636 25.84 -9.70 -12.83
CA TRP A 636 24.99 -10.01 -11.69
C TRP A 636 25.72 -9.72 -10.39
N ILE A 637 25.18 -8.78 -9.59
CA ILE A 637 25.71 -8.38 -8.29
C ILE A 637 24.93 -9.16 -7.22
N GLY A 638 25.65 -10.05 -6.53
CA GLY A 638 25.09 -11.02 -5.57
C GLY A 638 25.22 -10.58 -4.12
N LYS A 639 25.24 -9.29 -3.84
CA LYS A 639 25.30 -8.77 -2.47
C LYS A 639 24.20 -7.76 -2.15
N VAL A 640 23.91 -7.64 -0.87
CA VAL A 640 23.01 -6.59 -0.36
C VAL A 640 23.71 -5.25 -0.41
N LEU A 641 23.13 -4.28 -1.12
CA LEU A 641 23.62 -2.92 -1.24
C LEU A 641 22.92 -1.99 -0.24
N SER A 642 23.65 -1.03 0.28
CA SER A 642 23.05 0.10 1.00
C SER A 642 22.23 0.97 0.04
N SER A 643 21.25 1.72 0.56
CA SER A 643 20.44 2.64 -0.25
C SER A 643 21.31 3.67 -0.98
N GLU A 644 22.41 4.14 -0.38
CA GLU A 644 23.34 5.06 -1.02
C GLU A 644 24.08 4.43 -2.22
N GLU A 645 24.49 3.16 -2.09
CA GLU A 645 25.12 2.40 -3.18
C GLU A 645 24.12 2.18 -4.30
N THR A 646 22.91 1.78 -3.97
CA THR A 646 21.81 1.59 -4.93
C THR A 646 21.53 2.89 -5.69
N GLY A 647 21.38 4.02 -4.99
CA GLY A 647 21.18 5.33 -5.63
C GLY A 647 22.32 5.73 -6.56
N GLU A 648 23.58 5.39 -6.19
CA GLU A 648 24.74 5.67 -7.04
C GLU A 648 24.76 4.79 -8.29
N ILE A 649 24.35 3.52 -8.19
CA ILE A 649 24.22 2.63 -9.36
C ILE A 649 23.15 3.15 -10.33
N TYR A 650 21.98 3.56 -9.84
CA TYR A 650 20.96 4.18 -10.73
C TYR A 650 21.54 5.36 -11.52
N ARG A 651 22.27 6.26 -10.85
CA ARG A 651 22.90 7.42 -11.50
C ARG A 651 24.01 7.02 -12.48
N MET A 652 24.78 6.01 -12.15
CA MET A 652 25.84 5.46 -13.01
C MET A 652 25.25 4.86 -14.29
N MET A 653 24.13 4.15 -14.19
CA MET A 653 23.40 3.64 -15.37
C MET A 653 22.82 4.78 -16.21
N ALA A 654 22.27 5.82 -15.54
CA ALA A 654 21.77 7.02 -16.24
C ALA A 654 22.88 7.83 -16.95
N ASP A 655 24.08 7.94 -16.37
CA ASP A 655 25.26 8.57 -17.00
C ASP A 655 25.64 7.88 -18.33
N ARG A 656 25.35 6.58 -18.45
CA ARG A 656 25.63 5.76 -19.65
C ARG A 656 24.44 5.67 -20.62
N GLY A 657 23.41 6.48 -20.43
CA GLY A 657 22.18 6.43 -21.23
C GLY A 657 21.36 5.16 -21.06
N GLY A 658 21.54 4.46 -19.94
CA GLY A 658 20.85 3.21 -19.61
C GLY A 658 19.36 3.35 -19.37
N ILE A 659 18.71 2.22 -19.17
CA ILE A 659 17.29 2.12 -18.79
C ILE A 659 17.13 1.24 -17.57
N PHE A 660 16.02 1.41 -16.86
CA PHE A 660 15.62 0.53 -15.77
C PHE A 660 14.47 -0.38 -16.21
N VAL A 661 14.57 -1.68 -15.93
CA VAL A 661 13.52 -2.66 -16.26
C VAL A 661 13.06 -3.36 -15.00
N GLN A 662 11.76 -3.34 -14.75
CA GLN A 662 11.11 -4.07 -13.65
C GLN A 662 10.08 -5.05 -14.24
N PRO A 663 10.47 -6.32 -14.47
CA PRO A 663 9.69 -7.29 -15.25
C PRO A 663 8.75 -8.14 -14.38
N ALA A 664 8.39 -7.70 -13.17
CA ALA A 664 7.59 -8.48 -12.23
C ALA A 664 6.25 -8.92 -12.83
N LEU A 665 5.81 -10.13 -12.51
CA LEU A 665 4.48 -10.63 -12.88
C LEU A 665 3.36 -9.82 -12.19
N PHE A 666 3.66 -9.28 -11.02
CA PHE A 666 2.82 -8.32 -10.31
C PHE A 666 3.67 -7.45 -9.39
N GLU A 667 3.43 -6.14 -9.39
CA GLU A 667 4.06 -5.18 -8.48
C GLU A 667 3.00 -4.38 -7.74
N ALA A 668 2.98 -4.46 -6.41
CA ALA A 668 1.97 -3.79 -5.60
C ALA A 668 2.04 -2.26 -5.74
N PHE A 669 3.23 -1.69 -5.68
CA PHE A 669 3.47 -0.26 -5.91
C PHE A 669 4.65 -0.02 -6.85
N GLY A 670 5.91 -0.26 -6.42
CA GLY A 670 7.12 -0.08 -7.23
C GLY A 670 8.02 1.07 -6.77
N LEU A 671 8.49 1.03 -5.52
CA LEU A 671 9.46 2.03 -5.03
C LEU A 671 10.71 2.09 -5.90
N THR A 672 11.23 0.96 -6.36
CA THR A 672 12.41 0.90 -7.24
C THR A 672 12.20 1.63 -8.58
N ILE A 673 10.96 1.67 -9.06
CA ILE A 673 10.56 2.44 -10.26
C ILE A 673 10.71 3.94 -9.98
N LEU A 674 10.20 4.41 -8.83
CA LEU A 674 10.32 5.81 -8.43
C LEU A 674 11.77 6.20 -8.16
N GLU A 675 12.56 5.33 -7.53
CA GLU A 675 14.00 5.52 -7.30
C GLU A 675 14.75 5.70 -8.61
N ALA A 676 14.47 4.85 -9.61
CA ALA A 676 15.03 4.94 -10.94
C ALA A 676 14.61 6.24 -11.65
N MET A 677 13.31 6.60 -11.60
CA MET A 677 12.79 7.84 -12.18
C MET A 677 13.43 9.08 -11.54
N HIS A 678 13.52 9.13 -10.20
CA HIS A 678 14.19 10.23 -9.49
C HIS A 678 15.66 10.37 -9.86
N SER A 679 16.34 9.24 -10.06
CA SER A 679 17.75 9.20 -10.47
C SER A 679 17.96 9.58 -11.94
N GLY A 680 16.89 9.58 -12.76
CA GLY A 680 16.90 10.03 -14.14
C GLY A 680 16.92 8.92 -15.18
N LEU A 681 16.62 7.67 -14.83
CA LEU A 681 16.51 6.57 -15.79
C LEU A 681 15.12 6.53 -16.44
N PRO A 682 15.03 6.36 -17.76
CA PRO A 682 13.80 5.88 -18.39
C PRO A 682 13.44 4.49 -17.85
N VAL A 683 12.19 4.29 -17.49
CA VAL A 683 11.72 3.07 -16.82
C VAL A 683 10.81 2.24 -17.72
N PHE A 684 10.98 0.93 -17.68
CA PHE A 684 10.11 -0.09 -18.26
C PHE A 684 9.61 -0.97 -17.11
N ALA A 685 8.32 -0.94 -16.84
CA ALA A 685 7.78 -1.69 -15.73
C ALA A 685 6.50 -2.43 -16.10
N THR A 686 6.20 -3.47 -15.33
CA THR A 686 5.02 -4.30 -15.53
C THR A 686 3.73 -3.46 -15.63
N GLN A 687 2.85 -3.88 -16.52
CA GLN A 687 1.49 -3.33 -16.59
C GLN A 687 0.53 -3.90 -15.53
N PHE A 688 1.01 -4.72 -14.60
CA PHE A 688 0.18 -5.36 -13.58
C PHE A 688 0.48 -4.78 -12.18
N GLY A 689 -0.46 -4.02 -11.66
CA GLY A 689 -0.39 -3.39 -10.33
C GLY A 689 -0.03 -1.90 -10.36
N GLY A 690 0.66 -1.44 -9.31
CA GLY A 690 0.98 -0.03 -9.05
C GLY A 690 1.66 0.75 -10.17
N PRO A 691 2.54 0.15 -10.99
CA PRO A 691 3.20 0.88 -12.09
C PRO A 691 2.25 1.54 -13.08
N LEU A 692 1.00 1.03 -13.24
CA LEU A 692 -0.03 1.68 -14.05
C LEU A 692 -0.40 3.10 -13.57
N GLU A 693 -0.27 3.37 -12.29
CA GLU A 693 -0.57 4.70 -11.72
C GLU A 693 0.69 5.59 -11.66
N ILE A 694 1.87 4.97 -11.55
CA ILE A 694 3.16 5.68 -11.53
C ILE A 694 3.53 6.18 -12.92
N ILE A 695 3.40 5.35 -13.95
CA ILE A 695 3.92 5.59 -15.29
C ILE A 695 2.82 6.10 -16.23
N GLU A 696 3.03 7.26 -16.84
CA GLU A 696 2.32 7.65 -18.06
C GLU A 696 3.01 7.00 -19.25
N ASN A 697 2.39 5.90 -19.76
CA ASN A 697 2.97 5.07 -20.80
C ASN A 697 3.35 5.85 -22.06
N GLY A 698 4.61 5.75 -22.48
CA GLY A 698 5.19 6.46 -23.61
C GLY A 698 5.57 7.91 -23.36
N LYS A 699 5.34 8.43 -22.14
CA LYS A 699 5.69 9.81 -21.74
C LYS A 699 6.73 9.85 -20.64
N SER A 700 6.42 9.29 -19.45
CA SER A 700 7.31 9.27 -18.29
C SER A 700 8.01 7.93 -18.08
N GLY A 701 7.75 6.97 -18.94
CA GLY A 701 8.24 5.60 -18.91
C GLY A 701 7.36 4.70 -19.78
N PHE A 702 7.55 3.39 -19.68
CA PHE A 702 6.86 2.40 -20.51
C PHE A 702 6.30 1.26 -19.66
N LEU A 703 5.07 0.87 -19.96
CA LEU A 703 4.45 -0.33 -19.40
C LEU A 703 4.76 -1.53 -20.31
N ILE A 704 5.18 -2.63 -19.73
CA ILE A 704 5.51 -3.89 -20.41
C ILE A 704 4.62 -5.02 -19.90
N ASN A 705 4.37 -6.00 -20.78
CA ASN A 705 3.71 -7.25 -20.40
C ASN A 705 4.76 -8.33 -20.08
N PRO A 706 5.00 -8.69 -18.83
CA PRO A 706 6.00 -9.70 -18.46
C PRO A 706 5.62 -11.13 -18.87
N THR A 707 4.36 -11.38 -19.25
CA THR A 707 3.88 -12.68 -19.75
C THR A 707 4.04 -12.82 -21.27
N ASP A 708 4.50 -11.76 -21.97
CA ASP A 708 4.79 -11.75 -23.38
C ASP A 708 6.24 -11.28 -23.60
N PRO A 709 7.21 -12.21 -23.56
CA PRO A 709 8.64 -11.90 -23.66
C PRO A 709 9.03 -11.22 -24.97
N ASP A 710 8.39 -11.59 -26.08
CA ASP A 710 8.70 -11.04 -27.41
C ASP A 710 8.21 -9.59 -27.52
N TYR A 711 7.00 -9.30 -27.06
CA TYR A 711 6.48 -7.92 -26.96
C TYR A 711 7.35 -7.05 -26.05
N MET A 712 7.74 -7.56 -24.88
CA MET A 712 8.56 -6.84 -23.92
C MET A 712 9.92 -6.43 -24.53
N THR A 713 10.63 -7.36 -25.15
CA THR A 713 11.94 -7.09 -25.77
C THR A 713 11.83 -6.22 -27.01
N ALA A 714 10.81 -6.42 -27.86
CA ALA A 714 10.54 -5.57 -29.01
C ALA A 714 10.31 -4.11 -28.62
N LYS A 715 9.59 -3.86 -27.52
CA LYS A 715 9.34 -2.51 -27.00
C LYS A 715 10.62 -1.82 -26.50
N ILE A 716 11.54 -2.56 -25.91
CA ILE A 716 12.85 -2.05 -25.50
C ILE A 716 13.71 -1.74 -26.74
N CYS A 717 13.69 -2.61 -27.76
CA CYS A 717 14.39 -2.38 -29.02
C CYS A 717 13.87 -1.12 -29.75
N ASP A 718 12.55 -0.94 -29.85
CA ASP A 718 11.94 0.27 -30.42
C ASP A 718 12.38 1.56 -29.72
N PHE A 719 12.48 1.51 -28.38
CA PHE A 719 13.01 2.63 -27.61
C PHE A 719 14.45 2.94 -27.97
N PHE A 720 15.32 1.92 -28.06
CA PHE A 720 16.71 2.10 -28.44
C PHE A 720 16.86 2.59 -29.89
N ASP A 721 16.00 2.16 -30.80
CA ASP A 721 15.98 2.67 -32.18
C ASP A 721 15.66 4.17 -32.21
N LYS A 722 14.68 4.61 -31.44
CA LYS A 722 14.31 6.04 -31.31
C LYS A 722 15.39 6.87 -30.63
N ALA A 723 16.14 6.27 -29.72
CA ALA A 723 17.22 6.94 -28.99
C ALA A 723 18.56 6.96 -29.76
N ALA A 724 18.84 5.96 -30.63
CA ALA A 724 20.13 5.82 -31.34
C ALA A 724 20.44 6.97 -32.31
N GLY A 725 19.40 7.54 -32.96
CA GLY A 725 19.57 8.69 -33.87
C GLY A 725 19.68 10.04 -33.21
N ASN A 726 19.20 10.17 -31.96
CA ASN A 726 19.17 11.44 -31.23
C ASN A 726 18.95 11.21 -29.74
N ASN A 727 19.97 11.42 -28.93
CA ASN A 727 19.88 11.33 -27.45
C ASN A 727 18.74 12.19 -26.84
N LYS A 728 18.11 13.05 -27.65
CA LYS A 728 16.99 13.91 -27.26
C LYS A 728 15.77 13.09 -26.78
N TYR A 729 15.48 11.94 -27.43
CA TYR A 729 14.34 11.09 -27.03
C TYR A 729 14.55 10.49 -25.63
N TRP A 730 15.74 9.92 -25.38
CA TRP A 730 16.11 9.41 -24.07
C TRP A 730 16.01 10.50 -22.99
N LEU A 731 16.54 11.71 -23.28
CA LEU A 731 16.54 12.85 -22.39
C LEU A 731 15.11 13.34 -22.10
N GLU A 732 14.21 13.29 -23.07
CA GLU A 732 12.81 13.69 -22.91
C GLU A 732 12.08 12.75 -21.95
N ILE A 733 12.17 11.43 -22.15
CA ILE A 733 11.55 10.44 -21.27
C ILE A 733 12.13 10.53 -19.85
N SER A 734 13.47 10.62 -19.74
CA SER A 734 14.16 10.81 -18.45
C SER A 734 13.66 12.06 -17.71
N LYS A 735 13.54 13.19 -18.40
CA LYS A 735 13.07 14.46 -17.81
C LYS A 735 11.62 14.35 -17.34
N LYS A 736 10.72 13.83 -18.18
CA LYS A 736 9.31 13.66 -17.82
C LYS A 736 9.11 12.66 -16.67
N GLY A 737 9.93 11.60 -16.63
CA GLY A 737 9.97 10.65 -15.52
C GLY A 737 10.35 11.33 -14.21
N MET A 738 11.46 12.08 -14.20
CA MET A 738 11.88 12.84 -13.02
C MET A 738 10.84 13.87 -12.56
N GLU A 739 10.24 14.59 -13.50
CA GLU A 739 9.22 15.60 -13.21
C GLU A 739 8.01 14.96 -12.53
N ARG A 740 7.47 13.89 -13.13
CA ARG A 740 6.33 13.16 -12.56
C ARG A 740 6.61 12.62 -11.16
N ALA A 741 7.77 11.98 -10.95
CA ALA A 741 8.15 11.45 -9.65
C ALA A 741 8.25 12.56 -8.58
N ARG A 742 8.81 13.70 -8.93
CA ARG A 742 8.97 14.85 -8.01
C ARG A 742 7.68 15.61 -7.70
N THR A 743 6.71 15.60 -8.61
CA THR A 743 5.46 16.35 -8.43
C THR A 743 4.34 15.54 -7.80
N HIS A 744 4.39 14.20 -7.90
CA HIS A 744 3.28 13.35 -7.46
C HIS A 744 3.67 12.35 -6.35
N PHE A 745 4.97 11.99 -6.24
CA PHE A 745 5.44 10.91 -5.40
C PHE A 745 6.55 11.38 -4.45
N THR A 746 6.19 12.28 -3.53
CA THR A 746 7.11 12.83 -2.51
C THR A 746 6.62 12.53 -1.11
N TRP A 747 7.57 12.35 -0.18
CA TRP A 747 7.24 12.17 1.22
C TRP A 747 6.57 13.40 1.83
N ASP A 748 6.88 14.61 1.36
CA ASP A 748 6.23 15.85 1.81
C ASP A 748 4.73 15.83 1.51
N LEU A 749 4.33 15.52 0.25
CA LEU A 749 2.92 15.34 -0.13
C LEU A 749 2.24 14.20 0.64
N HIS A 750 2.95 13.10 0.86
CA HIS A 750 2.45 11.98 1.66
C HIS A 750 2.12 12.43 3.08
N CYS A 751 3.07 13.08 3.76
CA CYS A 751 2.90 13.57 5.13
C CYS A 751 1.81 14.63 5.24
N GLN A 752 1.76 15.59 4.30
CA GLN A 752 0.70 16.58 4.22
C GLN A 752 -0.68 15.93 4.14
N ARG A 753 -0.86 14.96 3.23
CA ARG A 753 -2.14 14.28 3.05
C ARG A 753 -2.50 13.41 4.26
N LEU A 754 -1.55 12.65 4.80
CA LEU A 754 -1.76 11.81 5.98
C LEU A 754 -2.18 12.65 7.20
N THR A 755 -1.54 13.79 7.43
CA THR A 755 -1.87 14.71 8.53
C THR A 755 -3.26 15.32 8.31
N ARG A 756 -3.60 15.75 7.09
CA ARG A 756 -4.96 16.23 6.75
C ARG A 756 -6.02 15.16 7.00
N LEU A 757 -5.78 13.93 6.57
CA LEU A 757 -6.69 12.81 6.87
C LEU A 757 -6.88 12.64 8.37
N THR A 758 -5.80 12.64 9.14
CA THR A 758 -5.88 12.48 10.59
C THR A 758 -6.77 13.55 11.23
N LYS A 759 -6.61 14.80 10.82
CA LYS A 759 -7.40 15.94 11.32
C LYS A 759 -8.89 15.81 10.94
N VAL A 760 -9.20 15.52 9.67
CA VAL A 760 -10.58 15.39 9.18
C VAL A 760 -11.29 14.17 9.79
N TYR A 761 -10.64 13.00 9.83
CA TYR A 761 -11.22 11.80 10.43
C TYR A 761 -11.29 11.91 11.97
N GLY A 762 -10.40 12.71 12.59
CA GLY A 762 -10.47 13.08 13.99
C GLY A 762 -11.75 13.86 14.30
N PHE A 763 -12.02 14.93 13.57
CA PHE A 763 -13.26 15.70 13.68
C PHE A 763 -14.49 14.84 13.38
N TRP A 764 -14.45 14.01 12.35
CA TRP A 764 -15.51 13.06 12.02
C TRP A 764 -15.77 12.06 13.16
N LYS A 765 -14.72 11.47 13.72
CA LYS A 765 -14.86 10.54 14.86
C LYS A 765 -15.51 11.21 16.06
N TYR A 766 -15.16 12.47 16.34
CA TYR A 766 -15.72 13.26 17.42
C TYR A 766 -17.19 13.63 17.18
N SER A 767 -17.53 14.06 15.96
CA SER A 767 -18.83 14.64 15.62
C SER A 767 -19.98 13.64 15.42
N ILE A 768 -19.67 12.35 15.10
CA ILE A 768 -20.67 11.30 14.90
C ILE A 768 -21.03 10.64 16.24
N SER A 769 -22.35 10.45 16.45
CA SER A 769 -22.87 9.62 17.53
C SER A 769 -22.26 8.21 17.51
N GLN A 770 -21.67 7.78 18.62
CA GLN A 770 -20.92 6.53 18.77
C GLN A 770 -21.74 5.23 18.55
N LYS A 771 -23.09 5.29 18.51
CA LYS A 771 -23.96 4.11 18.51
C LYS A 771 -23.78 3.17 17.31
N ALA A 772 -23.56 3.68 16.09
CA ALA A 772 -23.43 2.85 14.89
C ALA A 772 -22.03 2.21 14.78
N LYS A 773 -20.98 2.93 15.20
CA LYS A 773 -19.60 2.39 15.22
C LYS A 773 -19.41 1.33 16.32
N SER A 774 -20.13 1.45 17.43
CA SER A 774 -20.09 0.52 18.56
C SER A 774 -20.45 -0.91 18.11
N ARG A 775 -21.50 -1.10 17.31
CA ARG A 775 -21.97 -2.43 16.91
C ARG A 775 -20.97 -3.21 16.04
N LEU A 776 -20.35 -2.58 15.05
CA LEU A 776 -19.30 -3.22 14.25
C LEU A 776 -18.08 -3.57 15.11
N GLY A 777 -17.66 -2.64 15.97
CA GLY A 777 -16.57 -2.87 16.91
C GLY A 777 -16.86 -4.01 17.92
N GLU A 778 -18.09 -4.11 18.42
CA GLU A 778 -18.55 -5.20 19.28
C GLU A 778 -18.53 -6.54 18.54
N TYR A 779 -19.04 -6.57 17.31
CA TYR A 779 -19.04 -7.78 16.49
C TYR A 779 -17.62 -8.25 16.17
N CYS A 780 -16.73 -7.35 15.76
CA CYS A 780 -15.33 -7.68 15.53
C CYS A 780 -14.63 -8.15 16.82
N HIS A 781 -14.98 -7.58 17.97
CA HIS A 781 -14.48 -8.02 19.27
C HIS A 781 -14.94 -9.44 19.66
N LEU A 782 -16.19 -9.79 19.34
CA LEU A 782 -16.67 -11.16 19.51
C LEU A 782 -15.90 -12.12 18.59
N LEU A 783 -15.72 -11.78 17.30
CA LEU A 783 -14.93 -12.58 16.38
C LEU A 783 -13.47 -12.76 16.88
N TYR A 784 -12.87 -11.69 17.40
CA TYR A 784 -11.53 -11.74 17.98
C TYR A 784 -11.44 -12.72 19.13
N ASN A 785 -12.30 -12.61 20.12
CA ASN A 785 -12.22 -13.43 21.35
C ASN A 785 -12.66 -14.88 21.11
N LEU A 786 -13.71 -15.10 20.29
CA LEU A 786 -14.27 -16.45 20.12
C LEU A 786 -13.51 -17.30 19.10
N TYR A 787 -12.91 -16.67 18.07
CA TYR A 787 -12.29 -17.42 16.97
C TYR A 787 -10.82 -17.09 16.80
N PHE A 788 -10.44 -15.83 16.59
CA PHE A 788 -9.06 -15.44 16.30
C PHE A 788 -8.11 -15.83 17.43
N LYS A 789 -8.40 -15.43 18.67
CA LYS A 789 -7.54 -15.65 19.83
C LYS A 789 -7.31 -17.14 20.11
N ASN A 790 -8.34 -17.95 19.96
CA ASN A 790 -8.24 -19.41 20.15
C ASN A 790 -7.38 -20.03 19.04
N ARG A 791 -7.62 -19.63 17.77
CA ARG A 791 -6.86 -20.14 16.64
C ARG A 791 -5.39 -19.71 16.68
N ALA A 792 -5.12 -18.44 17.03
CA ALA A 792 -3.76 -17.92 17.21
C ALA A 792 -2.96 -18.71 18.25
N LYS A 793 -3.57 -19.11 19.38
CA LYS A 793 -2.91 -19.92 20.44
C LYS A 793 -2.53 -21.33 20.00
N GLU A 794 -3.14 -21.89 18.95
CA GLU A 794 -2.80 -23.21 18.40
C GLU A 794 -1.49 -23.18 17.56
N ILE A 795 -1.03 -22.00 17.16
CA ILE A 795 0.19 -21.81 16.36
C ILE A 795 1.41 -22.04 17.26
N ARG A 796 2.30 -22.96 16.84
CA ARG A 796 3.51 -23.36 17.54
C ARG A 796 4.78 -22.89 16.83
#